data_a667a67660b007a31f8487869222f7e4
#
_entry.id   a667a67660b007a31f8487869222f7e4
#
_cell.length_a   1.000
_cell.length_b   1.000
_cell.length_c   1.000
_cell.angle_alpha   90.00
_cell.angle_beta   90.00
_cell.angle_gamma   90.00
#
_symmetry.space_group_name_H-M   'P 1'
#
loop_
_entity.id
_entity.type
_entity.pdbx_description
1 polymer ?
#
loop_
_entity_poly.entity_id
_entity_poly.type
_entity_poly.pdbx_seq_one_letter_code
_entity_poly.pdbx_strand_id
1 'polypeptide(L)'
;MRRLFYLLAIPLLVSCASKNPDAQYMKQVNAVYDRLTVEEKAAQLFGMYPTDLMVDGKLSVEKCREIIPHGVGHICQLSSSQDMNVDQLRDFIRDLQDYLMNEVPAGVPAIIHDECITGVTAKGATAYPQQIAVACSWDPALLKVKTMQTAASMRAMGEQLALSPMVDVIRTPHWNRIEESYGEDGYLTATMGVAFVSGLQSKGFKEGVAATTKHFLGYGGANTLSWKELYEEVLLPHEAIIRKVGSKSLMTSYGQFRSEYAVCSDTLINVILRDYLHYDGAIVSDYGAVQQGGRTRDEEFLKKCAVEAIMTGNDLEFSNNTSYRYLPELLAEGRITEEAFERAVKNALLLKARAGLLDPNPKLFQEGPLDMDPAESRQTAYDLATESIVLLKNNGILPLAAGKKIALVGPNANSYWSMLGDYTYPSMQQFFFRKEVDPSNLKIETLLECMNKRYDGTVEYSRGVDWSTLADMGLAAGGDPRVLSLRVRKIDSPDPTDWKAAVKLASQSDVIVAAMGENIYLCGENRTRATIRLPGDQEDFVKDLIATGKPVVLVIFGGRPQVVEAVADGCAAIIQAWYPGEEGGNAVADILSGKVNPSGKLCFSYPATESKELYCYNNNVDLERVAYPFGFGLSYTTFKYDDISVQPSAKTGDDSILIRCRVTNTGGRKGDEVVQLYVSPASGQPLKPIQLKGFGRVTLEPGQSKEVDFVVSPDQLAWWSEAGWTISAGDYKFCVGSSSRDLPLQGICTLTGKDKVKALRDEYFSEFIVK
;
A
#
# COMPACT_ATOMS: atom_id res chain seq x y z
N MET A 1 18.49 34.43 4.62
CA MET A 1 18.12 35.12 3.38
C MET A 1 16.61 34.97 3.18
N ARG A 2 15.87 35.91 3.77
CA ARG A 2 14.41 36.01 3.57
C ARG A 2 14.21 37.01 2.44
N ARG A 3 13.53 36.59 1.37
CA ARG A 3 12.82 37.32 0.32
C ARG A 3 13.01 36.63 -1.02
N LEU A 4 11.95 36.00 -1.54
CA LEU A 4 11.35 36.29 -2.86
C LEU A 4 10.30 35.16 -3.14
N PHE A 5 9.11 35.38 -2.68
CA PHE A 5 7.92 34.84 -3.35
C PHE A 5 7.01 36.06 -3.61
N TYR A 6 7.09 36.59 -4.80
CA TYR A 6 6.08 37.51 -5.30
C TYR A 6 4.95 36.72 -5.90
N LEU A 7 3.85 36.68 -5.16
CA LEU A 7 2.53 36.29 -5.67
C LEU A 7 2.12 37.33 -6.73
N LEU A 8 2.09 36.94 -7.99
CA LEU A 8 1.35 37.65 -9.03
C LEU A 8 -0.13 37.34 -8.81
N ALA A 9 -0.86 38.26 -8.23
CA ALA A 9 -2.30 38.26 -8.17
C ALA A 9 -2.87 38.39 -9.60
N ILE A 10 -3.40 37.30 -10.14
CA ILE A 10 -4.24 37.30 -11.32
C ILE A 10 -5.69 37.45 -10.85
N PRO A 11 -6.48 38.39 -11.43
CA PRO A 11 -7.83 38.64 -10.96
C PRO A 11 -8.74 37.46 -11.29
N LEU A 12 -9.42 37.00 -10.26
CA LEU A 12 -10.54 36.05 -10.35
C LEU A 12 -11.61 36.63 -11.28
N LEU A 13 -11.93 35.91 -12.34
CA LEU A 13 -13.17 36.08 -13.06
C LEU A 13 -13.91 34.75 -13.12
N VAL A 14 -15.13 34.86 -12.58
CA VAL A 14 -16.31 34.02 -12.78
C VAL A 14 -16.32 32.70 -12.05
N SER A 15 -16.80 32.80 -10.82
CA SER A 15 -17.53 31.80 -10.10
C SER A 15 -18.76 31.31 -10.88
N CYS A 16 -18.69 30.11 -11.43
CA CYS A 16 -19.83 29.24 -11.37
C CYS A 16 -19.88 28.74 -9.92
N ALA A 17 -20.87 29.16 -9.16
CA ALA A 17 -21.13 28.66 -7.83
C ALA A 17 -21.47 27.17 -7.92
N SER A 18 -20.47 26.29 -7.92
CA SER A 18 -20.63 24.90 -7.55
C SER A 18 -21.11 24.93 -6.10
N LYS A 19 -22.32 24.44 -5.84
CA LYS A 19 -22.82 24.25 -4.47
C LYS A 19 -21.74 23.52 -3.71
N ASN A 20 -21.18 24.16 -2.66
CA ASN A 20 -20.19 23.48 -1.81
C ASN A 20 -20.82 22.14 -1.37
N PRO A 21 -20.26 20.99 -1.77
CA PRO A 21 -20.87 19.70 -1.49
C PRO A 21 -20.99 19.44 0.02
N ASP A 22 -20.21 20.13 0.82
CA ASP A 22 -20.23 20.02 2.29
C ASP A 22 -21.16 21.03 2.98
N ALA A 23 -21.84 21.90 2.27
CA ALA A 23 -22.70 22.94 2.88
C ALA A 23 -23.77 22.35 3.82
N GLN A 24 -24.32 21.18 3.46
CA GLN A 24 -25.25 20.47 4.33
C GLN A 24 -24.62 19.97 5.63
N TYR A 25 -23.37 19.46 5.55
CA TYR A 25 -22.64 18.96 6.71
C TYR A 25 -22.16 20.10 7.60
N MET A 26 -21.76 21.24 7.03
CA MET A 26 -21.32 22.39 7.79
C MET A 26 -22.42 22.95 8.71
N LYS A 27 -23.69 22.81 8.34
CA LYS A 27 -24.80 23.17 9.24
C LYS A 27 -24.83 22.27 10.49
N GLN A 28 -24.63 20.97 10.32
CA GLN A 28 -24.55 20.02 11.45
C GLN A 28 -23.30 20.29 12.30
N VAL A 29 -22.14 20.50 11.65
CA VAL A 29 -20.85 20.80 12.30
C VAL A 29 -20.98 22.04 13.18
N ASN A 30 -21.47 23.15 12.66
CA ASN A 30 -21.62 24.39 13.43
C ASN A 30 -22.60 24.21 14.60
N ALA A 31 -23.73 23.54 14.39
CA ALA A 31 -24.71 23.30 15.47
C ALA A 31 -24.12 22.44 16.61
N VAL A 32 -23.22 21.49 16.29
CA VAL A 32 -22.51 20.72 17.32
C VAL A 32 -21.41 21.57 17.96
N TYR A 33 -20.58 22.25 17.17
CA TYR A 33 -19.47 23.08 17.64
C TYR A 33 -19.92 24.16 18.65
N ASP A 34 -21.03 24.84 18.34
CA ASP A 34 -21.52 25.96 19.15
C ASP A 34 -22.03 25.55 20.57
N ARG A 35 -22.40 24.28 20.75
CA ARG A 35 -22.89 23.75 22.04
C ARG A 35 -21.82 23.09 22.90
N LEU A 36 -20.63 22.79 22.33
CA LEU A 36 -19.56 22.11 23.05
C LEU A 36 -18.74 23.06 23.91
N THR A 37 -18.34 22.62 25.10
CA THR A 37 -17.31 23.28 25.92
C THR A 37 -15.94 23.16 25.27
N VAL A 38 -14.93 23.85 25.79
CA VAL A 38 -13.55 23.78 25.29
C VAL A 38 -12.99 22.36 25.46
N GLU A 39 -13.25 21.74 26.60
CA GLU A 39 -12.81 20.37 26.91
C GLU A 39 -13.48 19.36 25.98
N GLU A 40 -14.78 19.49 25.72
CA GLU A 40 -15.52 18.63 24.80
C GLU A 40 -15.06 18.82 23.34
N LYS A 41 -14.70 20.05 22.95
CA LYS A 41 -14.08 20.33 21.65
C LYS A 41 -12.71 19.67 21.53
N ALA A 42 -11.84 19.82 22.54
CA ALA A 42 -10.53 19.17 22.58
C ALA A 42 -10.62 17.65 22.54
N ALA A 43 -11.64 17.06 23.20
CA ALA A 43 -11.90 15.62 23.19
C ALA A 43 -12.16 15.07 21.78
N GLN A 44 -12.58 15.89 20.81
CA GLN A 44 -12.76 15.44 19.43
C GLN A 44 -11.46 15.32 18.65
N LEU A 45 -10.33 15.82 19.18
CA LEU A 45 -9.07 15.98 18.44
C LEU A 45 -8.07 14.86 18.70
N PHE A 46 -8.43 13.80 19.41
CA PHE A 46 -7.54 12.67 19.64
C PHE A 46 -8.22 11.32 19.49
N GLY A 47 -7.40 10.30 19.26
CA GLY A 47 -7.79 8.90 19.29
C GLY A 47 -7.14 8.17 20.44
N MET A 48 -7.73 7.06 20.88
CA MET A 48 -7.15 6.19 21.92
C MET A 48 -7.41 4.71 21.65
N TYR A 49 -6.58 3.86 22.25
CA TYR A 49 -6.79 2.42 22.16
C TYR A 49 -7.98 1.97 23.04
N PRO A 50 -8.74 0.96 22.61
CA PRO A 50 -9.88 0.45 23.37
C PRO A 50 -9.46 -0.17 24.70
N THR A 51 -8.25 -0.70 24.81
CA THR A 51 -7.75 -1.40 26.00
C THR A 51 -7.87 -0.58 27.28
N ASP A 52 -7.69 0.74 27.19
CA ASP A 52 -7.75 1.64 28.34
C ASP A 52 -9.17 1.77 28.89
N LEU A 53 -10.19 1.51 28.08
CA LEU A 53 -11.61 1.58 28.43
C LEU A 53 -12.20 0.23 28.83
N MET A 54 -11.37 -0.84 28.88
CA MET A 54 -11.85 -2.21 29.05
C MET A 54 -11.53 -2.79 30.43
N VAL A 55 -12.41 -3.69 30.90
CA VAL A 55 -12.22 -4.61 32.01
C VAL A 55 -12.72 -5.99 31.56
N ASP A 56 -11.91 -7.02 31.73
CA ASP A 56 -12.24 -8.40 31.36
C ASP A 56 -12.78 -8.57 29.93
N GLY A 57 -12.20 -7.84 28.99
CA GLY A 57 -12.54 -7.91 27.56
C GLY A 57 -13.84 -7.18 27.17
N LYS A 58 -14.44 -6.39 28.07
CA LYS A 58 -15.66 -5.61 27.81
C LYS A 58 -15.45 -4.14 28.11
N LEU A 59 -16.25 -3.28 27.49
CA LEU A 59 -16.29 -1.86 27.85
C LEU A 59 -16.65 -1.68 29.34
N SER A 60 -15.91 -0.82 30.03
CA SER A 60 -16.23 -0.40 31.40
C SER A 60 -16.71 1.06 31.40
N VAL A 61 -17.97 1.26 31.66
CA VAL A 61 -18.55 2.63 31.75
C VAL A 61 -17.87 3.43 32.85
N GLU A 62 -17.43 2.79 33.94
CA GLU A 62 -16.69 3.45 35.03
C GLU A 62 -15.37 4.01 34.52
N LYS A 63 -14.59 3.21 33.77
CA LYS A 63 -13.37 3.70 33.12
C LYS A 63 -13.66 4.78 32.08
N CYS A 64 -14.74 4.67 31.32
CA CYS A 64 -15.14 5.72 30.40
C CYS A 64 -15.39 7.05 31.12
N ARG A 65 -16.10 7.05 32.25
CA ARG A 65 -16.32 8.24 33.06
C ARG A 65 -15.05 8.84 33.65
N GLU A 66 -14.06 7.99 33.97
CA GLU A 66 -12.75 8.42 34.48
C GLU A 66 -11.85 9.00 33.39
N ILE A 67 -11.75 8.31 32.23
CA ILE A 67 -10.72 8.55 31.22
C ILE A 67 -11.22 9.49 30.12
N ILE A 68 -12.50 9.37 29.72
CA ILE A 68 -13.13 10.15 28.64
C ILE A 68 -14.41 10.88 29.10
N PRO A 69 -14.37 11.64 30.22
CA PRO A 69 -15.56 12.32 30.76
C PRO A 69 -16.13 13.37 29.80
N HIS A 70 -15.33 13.89 28.87
CA HIS A 70 -15.71 14.86 27.85
C HIS A 70 -15.90 14.22 26.46
N GLY A 71 -15.85 12.88 26.36
CA GLY A 71 -15.92 12.13 25.12
C GLY A 71 -14.54 11.84 24.50
N VAL A 72 -14.55 11.31 23.28
CA VAL A 72 -13.36 10.97 22.50
C VAL A 72 -13.62 11.12 21.01
N GLY A 73 -12.62 11.56 20.26
CA GLY A 73 -12.71 11.72 18.82
C GLY A 73 -12.78 10.40 18.09
N HIS A 74 -11.83 9.50 18.39
CA HIS A 74 -11.64 8.23 17.70
C HIS A 74 -11.30 7.08 18.65
N ILE A 75 -11.68 5.86 18.27
CA ILE A 75 -11.11 4.62 18.83
C ILE A 75 -10.19 4.01 17.79
N CYS A 76 -8.96 3.78 18.22
CA CYS A 76 -7.84 3.33 17.37
C CYS A 76 -7.75 1.81 17.35
N GLN A 77 -7.69 1.22 16.15
CA GLN A 77 -7.34 -0.19 15.95
C GLN A 77 -8.13 -1.15 16.86
N LEU A 78 -9.45 -1.00 16.89
CA LEU A 78 -10.30 -1.84 17.74
C LEU A 78 -10.24 -3.31 17.33
N SER A 79 -10.47 -3.61 16.06
CA SER A 79 -10.53 -4.98 15.55
C SER A 79 -9.15 -5.62 15.48
N SER A 80 -8.11 -4.86 15.13
CA SER A 80 -6.74 -5.37 15.02
C SER A 80 -6.06 -5.57 16.39
N SER A 81 -6.40 -4.77 17.40
CA SER A 81 -5.76 -4.83 18.71
C SER A 81 -6.42 -5.84 19.67
N GLN A 82 -7.67 -6.24 19.42
CA GLN A 82 -8.42 -7.10 20.34
C GLN A 82 -8.63 -8.50 19.77
N ASP A 83 -8.58 -9.51 20.65
CA ASP A 83 -8.96 -10.88 20.29
C ASP A 83 -10.47 -11.06 20.48
N MET A 84 -11.25 -10.38 19.62
CA MET A 84 -12.71 -10.35 19.64
C MET A 84 -13.27 -10.90 18.34
N ASN A 85 -14.37 -11.65 18.44
CA ASN A 85 -15.18 -11.93 17.26
C ASN A 85 -16.07 -10.72 16.92
N VAL A 86 -16.76 -10.79 15.79
CA VAL A 86 -17.58 -9.69 15.26
C VAL A 86 -18.68 -9.26 16.22
N ASP A 87 -19.35 -10.19 16.90
CA ASP A 87 -20.43 -9.87 17.83
C ASP A 87 -19.89 -9.10 19.03
N GLN A 88 -18.74 -9.52 19.56
CA GLN A 88 -18.07 -8.82 20.67
C GLN A 88 -17.59 -7.41 20.28
N LEU A 89 -17.08 -7.24 19.04
CA LEU A 89 -16.71 -5.92 18.50
C LEU A 89 -17.95 -5.02 18.40
N ARG A 90 -19.06 -5.53 17.88
CA ARG A 90 -20.32 -4.79 17.74
C ARG A 90 -20.92 -4.42 19.10
N ASP A 91 -20.85 -5.31 20.07
CA ASP A 91 -21.30 -5.02 21.43
C ASP A 91 -20.46 -3.91 22.06
N PHE A 92 -19.13 -4.00 21.98
CA PHE A 92 -18.23 -2.94 22.45
C PHE A 92 -18.56 -1.58 21.81
N ILE A 93 -18.71 -1.53 20.48
CA ILE A 93 -19.02 -0.30 19.75
C ILE A 93 -20.40 0.24 20.17
N ARG A 94 -21.41 -0.61 20.32
CA ARG A 94 -22.75 -0.20 20.77
C ARG A 94 -22.71 0.43 22.15
N ASP A 95 -22.07 -0.25 23.10
CA ASP A 95 -21.98 0.20 24.49
C ASP A 95 -21.18 1.52 24.60
N LEU A 96 -20.08 1.65 23.83
CA LEU A 96 -19.29 2.88 23.78
C LEU A 96 -20.10 4.06 23.20
N GLN A 97 -20.75 3.83 22.07
CA GLN A 97 -21.52 4.89 21.41
C GLN A 97 -22.75 5.28 22.25
N ASP A 98 -23.36 4.33 22.95
CA ASP A 98 -24.44 4.60 23.89
C ASP A 98 -23.95 5.49 25.04
N TYR A 99 -22.80 5.16 25.64
CA TYR A 99 -22.18 6.02 26.67
C TYR A 99 -21.91 7.44 26.14
N LEU A 100 -21.27 7.55 24.94
CA LEU A 100 -20.90 8.84 24.37
C LEU A 100 -22.10 9.70 23.99
N MET A 101 -23.20 9.10 23.53
CA MET A 101 -24.39 9.85 23.09
C MET A 101 -25.35 10.18 24.24
N ASN A 102 -25.40 9.35 25.28
CA ASN A 102 -26.44 9.47 26.31
C ASN A 102 -25.91 9.88 27.69
N GLU A 103 -24.62 9.60 28.01
CA GLU A 103 -24.06 9.96 29.32
C GLU A 103 -23.07 11.14 29.22
N VAL A 104 -22.36 11.31 28.12
CA VAL A 104 -21.48 12.48 27.93
C VAL A 104 -22.28 13.67 27.46
N PRO A 105 -22.19 14.87 28.13
CA PRO A 105 -22.95 16.06 27.74
C PRO A 105 -22.72 16.49 26.27
N ALA A 106 -21.53 16.25 25.73
CA ALA A 106 -21.22 16.49 24.32
C ALA A 106 -22.18 15.76 23.37
N GLY A 107 -22.58 14.53 23.70
CA GLY A 107 -23.46 13.69 22.87
C GLY A 107 -22.93 13.46 21.47
N VAL A 108 -21.59 13.30 21.31
CA VAL A 108 -20.93 13.15 20.01
C VAL A 108 -20.30 11.76 19.89
N PRO A 109 -20.72 10.93 18.92
CA PRO A 109 -20.15 9.60 18.72
C PRO A 109 -18.67 9.64 18.32
N ALA A 110 -17.91 8.59 18.64
CA ALA A 110 -16.55 8.40 18.16
C ALA A 110 -16.51 7.78 16.76
N ILE A 111 -15.49 8.12 15.96
CA ILE A 111 -15.12 7.33 14.79
C ILE A 111 -14.35 6.10 15.26
N ILE A 112 -14.70 4.93 14.73
CA ILE A 112 -13.92 3.71 14.90
C ILE A 112 -13.07 3.56 13.64
N HIS A 113 -11.74 3.40 13.81
CA HIS A 113 -10.83 3.22 12.69
C HIS A 113 -9.90 2.04 12.88
N ASP A 114 -9.53 1.41 11.77
CA ASP A 114 -8.56 0.32 11.74
C ASP A 114 -7.75 0.32 10.45
N GLU A 115 -6.80 -0.60 10.36
CA GLU A 115 -5.99 -0.85 9.17
C GLU A 115 -6.73 -1.77 8.19
N CYS A 116 -6.47 -1.60 6.89
CA CYS A 116 -7.11 -2.44 5.89
C CYS A 116 -6.28 -2.68 4.62
N ILE A 117 -4.97 -2.56 4.70
CA ILE A 117 -4.08 -2.77 3.54
C ILE A 117 -4.29 -4.14 2.91
N THR A 118 -4.42 -5.18 3.74
CA THR A 118 -4.58 -6.59 3.32
C THR A 118 -6.02 -7.10 3.51
N GLY A 119 -7.01 -6.23 3.45
CA GLY A 119 -8.38 -6.50 3.94
C GLY A 119 -8.53 -5.94 5.35
N VAL A 120 -9.73 -5.95 5.91
CA VAL A 120 -9.91 -5.45 7.28
C VAL A 120 -9.10 -6.31 8.26
N THR A 121 -8.37 -5.63 9.14
CA THR A 121 -7.51 -6.30 10.13
C THR A 121 -8.33 -6.75 11.33
N ALA A 122 -9.12 -7.80 11.15
CA ALA A 122 -10.01 -8.35 12.16
C ALA A 122 -9.93 -9.88 12.22
N LYS A 123 -10.28 -10.45 13.39
CA LYS A 123 -10.28 -11.90 13.59
C LYS A 123 -11.21 -12.61 12.61
N GLY A 124 -10.66 -13.56 11.84
CA GLY A 124 -11.38 -14.36 10.88
C GLY A 124 -11.76 -13.64 9.58
N ALA A 125 -11.23 -12.43 9.35
CA ALA A 125 -11.44 -11.72 8.10
C ALA A 125 -10.50 -12.23 7.00
N THR A 126 -10.96 -12.15 5.73
CA THR A 126 -10.18 -12.50 4.54
C THR A 126 -8.86 -11.73 4.50
N ALA A 127 -7.75 -12.45 4.43
CA ALA A 127 -6.41 -11.87 4.26
C ALA A 127 -5.99 -11.90 2.79
N TYR A 128 -6.11 -10.75 2.11
CA TYR A 128 -5.68 -10.58 0.73
C TYR A 128 -4.14 -10.48 0.62
N PRO A 129 -3.59 -10.61 -0.61
CA PRO A 129 -2.17 -10.34 -0.84
C PRO A 129 -1.74 -8.97 -0.33
N GLN A 130 -0.48 -8.86 0.11
CA GLN A 130 0.13 -7.60 0.53
C GLN A 130 0.20 -6.60 -0.62
N GLN A 131 0.24 -5.29 -0.34
CA GLN A 131 0.14 -4.25 -1.37
C GLN A 131 1.20 -4.37 -2.47
N ILE A 132 2.45 -4.71 -2.13
CA ILE A 132 3.52 -4.94 -3.12
C ILE A 132 3.19 -6.09 -4.08
N ALA A 133 2.54 -7.14 -3.58
CA ALA A 133 2.02 -8.22 -4.41
C ALA A 133 0.89 -7.70 -5.31
N VAL A 134 -0.11 -7.04 -4.73
CA VAL A 134 -1.24 -6.46 -5.48
C VAL A 134 -0.74 -5.49 -6.57
N ALA A 135 0.31 -4.70 -6.31
CA ALA A 135 0.92 -3.85 -7.31
C ALA A 135 1.42 -4.64 -8.53
N CYS A 136 1.98 -5.85 -8.30
CA CYS A 136 2.45 -6.73 -9.36
C CYS A 136 1.32 -7.41 -10.16
N SER A 137 0.06 -7.31 -9.74
CA SER A 137 -1.07 -7.71 -10.59
C SER A 137 -1.30 -6.73 -11.74
N TRP A 138 -0.96 -5.46 -11.57
CA TRP A 138 -1.29 -4.39 -12.52
C TRP A 138 -2.79 -4.37 -12.85
N ASP A 139 -3.64 -4.74 -11.88
CA ASP A 139 -5.11 -4.76 -12.03
C ASP A 139 -5.80 -3.84 -11.01
N PRO A 140 -5.96 -2.56 -11.35
CA PRO A 140 -6.68 -1.62 -10.49
C PRO A 140 -8.17 -1.93 -10.35
N ALA A 141 -8.77 -2.67 -11.32
CA ALA A 141 -10.18 -3.03 -11.26
C ALA A 141 -10.41 -4.12 -10.19
N LEU A 142 -9.57 -5.15 -10.16
CA LEU A 142 -9.64 -6.20 -9.14
C LEU A 142 -9.29 -5.67 -7.75
N LEU A 143 -8.31 -4.76 -7.64
CA LEU A 143 -8.03 -4.04 -6.39
C LEU A 143 -9.24 -3.25 -5.88
N LYS A 144 -9.98 -2.58 -6.78
CA LYS A 144 -11.21 -1.88 -6.40
C LYS A 144 -12.27 -2.85 -5.86
N VAL A 145 -12.43 -4.03 -6.45
CA VAL A 145 -13.34 -5.08 -5.95
C VAL A 145 -12.93 -5.49 -4.53
N LYS A 146 -11.64 -5.81 -4.30
CA LYS A 146 -11.08 -6.10 -2.97
C LYS A 146 -11.49 -5.03 -1.95
N THR A 147 -11.30 -3.75 -2.27
CA THR A 147 -11.54 -2.67 -1.32
C THR A 147 -13.02 -2.37 -1.10
N MET A 148 -13.88 -2.65 -2.08
CA MET A 148 -15.35 -2.66 -1.88
C MET A 148 -15.78 -3.73 -0.89
N GLN A 149 -15.23 -4.94 -0.99
CA GLN A 149 -15.48 -6.05 -0.06
C GLN A 149 -14.96 -5.70 1.35
N THR A 150 -13.75 -5.14 1.44
CA THR A 150 -13.16 -4.65 2.69
C THR A 150 -14.04 -3.59 3.37
N ALA A 151 -14.51 -2.60 2.60
CA ALA A 151 -15.41 -1.55 3.12
C ALA A 151 -16.73 -2.13 3.64
N ALA A 152 -17.29 -3.13 2.96
CA ALA A 152 -18.50 -3.80 3.42
C ALA A 152 -18.28 -4.49 4.79
N SER A 153 -17.16 -5.19 4.97
CA SER A 153 -16.79 -5.83 6.23
C SER A 153 -16.57 -4.80 7.35
N MET A 154 -15.81 -3.73 7.10
CA MET A 154 -15.58 -2.65 8.05
C MET A 154 -16.90 -2.01 8.51
N ARG A 155 -17.78 -1.65 7.58
CA ARG A 155 -19.07 -1.02 7.90
C ARG A 155 -20.02 -1.97 8.65
N ALA A 156 -19.95 -3.24 8.33
CA ALA A 156 -20.73 -4.24 9.03
C ALA A 156 -20.26 -4.43 10.49
N MET A 157 -18.97 -4.26 10.77
CA MET A 157 -18.43 -4.24 12.14
C MET A 157 -18.67 -2.92 12.88
N GLY A 158 -18.87 -1.83 12.16
CA GLY A 158 -19.07 -0.50 12.76
C GLY A 158 -17.86 0.42 12.66
N GLU A 159 -16.97 0.18 11.72
CA GLU A 159 -15.80 1.02 11.42
C GLU A 159 -16.09 1.98 10.27
N GLN A 160 -15.70 3.24 10.40
CA GLN A 160 -16.02 4.30 9.47
C GLN A 160 -14.81 4.83 8.71
N LEU A 161 -13.59 4.60 9.23
CA LEU A 161 -12.36 5.16 8.70
C LEU A 161 -11.30 4.07 8.59
N ALA A 162 -10.62 4.02 7.44
CA ALA A 162 -9.48 3.16 7.19
C ALA A 162 -8.17 3.96 7.19
N LEU A 163 -7.14 3.49 7.89
CA LEU A 163 -5.80 4.08 7.86
C LEU A 163 -5.01 3.59 6.63
N SER A 164 -5.64 3.66 5.47
CA SER A 164 -5.16 3.10 4.20
C SER A 164 -5.73 3.91 3.02
N PRO A 165 -5.08 3.89 1.83
CA PRO A 165 -3.88 3.16 1.44
C PRO A 165 -2.57 3.85 1.85
N MET A 166 -1.47 3.08 1.92
CA MET A 166 -0.14 3.63 1.87
C MET A 166 0.27 3.87 0.41
N VAL A 167 0.67 5.09 0.08
CA VAL A 167 1.03 5.50 -1.29
C VAL A 167 2.41 6.15 -1.36
N ASP A 168 3.29 5.78 -0.44
CA ASP A 168 4.70 6.15 -0.50
C ASP A 168 5.37 5.50 -1.70
N VAL A 169 6.09 6.30 -2.50
CA VAL A 169 6.85 5.83 -3.66
C VAL A 169 8.25 5.43 -3.21
N ILE A 170 8.63 4.20 -3.48
CA ILE A 170 9.85 3.59 -2.96
C ILE A 170 11.10 4.16 -3.64
N ARG A 171 12.13 4.46 -2.84
CA ARG A 171 13.45 4.90 -3.30
C ARG A 171 14.61 4.06 -2.77
N THR A 172 14.36 3.14 -1.85
CA THR A 172 15.35 2.21 -1.33
C THR A 172 14.76 0.81 -1.09
N PRO A 173 15.42 -0.26 -1.56
CA PRO A 173 14.93 -1.62 -1.37
C PRO A 173 15.11 -2.10 0.08
N HIS A 174 15.88 -1.37 0.90
CA HIS A 174 16.09 -1.65 2.32
C HIS A 174 15.01 -1.09 3.23
N TRP A 175 14.08 -0.29 2.69
CA TRP A 175 13.02 0.26 3.53
C TRP A 175 12.18 -0.86 4.14
N ASN A 176 12.00 -0.80 5.44
CA ASN A 176 11.32 -1.86 6.20
C ASN A 176 9.82 -1.99 5.86
N ARG A 177 9.17 -0.90 5.42
CA ARG A 177 7.75 -0.87 5.03
C ARG A 177 7.51 -1.01 3.52
N ILE A 178 8.49 -1.49 2.77
CA ILE A 178 8.40 -1.65 1.31
C ILE A 178 7.22 -2.55 0.90
N GLU A 179 6.90 -3.56 1.68
CA GLU A 179 5.80 -4.49 1.40
C GLU A 179 4.42 -3.82 1.34
N GLU A 180 4.25 -2.67 2.05
CA GLU A 180 3.00 -1.91 2.09
C GLU A 180 2.82 -1.00 0.87
N SER A 181 3.80 -0.90 -0.02
CA SER A 181 3.84 0.05 -1.13
C SER A 181 3.34 -0.54 -2.46
N TYR A 182 3.15 0.34 -3.45
CA TYR A 182 2.90 -0.04 -4.84
C TYR A 182 4.15 0.05 -5.74
N GLY A 183 5.35 0.18 -5.16
CA GLY A 183 6.62 0.13 -5.88
C GLY A 183 7.27 1.48 -6.14
N GLU A 184 8.11 1.54 -7.18
CA GLU A 184 9.01 2.68 -7.46
C GLU A 184 8.40 3.78 -8.34
N ASP A 185 7.26 3.51 -8.98
CA ASP A 185 6.68 4.39 -10.00
C ASP A 185 5.47 5.16 -9.48
N GLY A 186 5.52 6.48 -9.61
CA GLY A 186 4.45 7.36 -9.14
C GLY A 186 3.14 7.20 -9.90
N TYR A 187 3.18 6.84 -11.20
CA TYR A 187 1.99 6.64 -12.01
C TYR A 187 1.26 5.34 -11.62
N LEU A 188 2.00 4.23 -11.47
CA LEU A 188 1.44 2.96 -11.00
C LEU A 188 0.86 3.13 -9.59
N THR A 189 1.62 3.74 -8.67
CA THR A 189 1.18 4.02 -7.29
C THR A 189 -0.09 4.88 -7.27
N ALA A 190 -0.17 5.92 -8.10
CA ALA A 190 -1.34 6.78 -8.21
C ALA A 190 -2.56 6.01 -8.75
N THR A 191 -2.37 5.18 -9.79
CA THR A 191 -3.44 4.37 -10.38
C THR A 191 -4.03 3.38 -9.37
N MET A 192 -3.15 2.65 -8.67
CA MET A 192 -3.55 1.69 -7.64
C MET A 192 -4.17 2.39 -6.41
N GLY A 193 -3.60 3.52 -5.97
CA GLY A 193 -4.14 4.31 -4.86
C GLY A 193 -5.53 4.87 -5.14
N VAL A 194 -5.76 5.40 -6.35
CA VAL A 194 -7.10 5.86 -6.79
C VAL A 194 -8.10 4.70 -6.82
N ALA A 195 -7.69 3.53 -7.32
CA ALA A 195 -8.55 2.33 -7.33
C ALA A 195 -8.92 1.89 -5.90
N PHE A 196 -7.94 1.86 -5.00
CA PHE A 196 -8.13 1.51 -3.59
C PHE A 196 -9.15 2.42 -2.92
N VAL A 197 -8.95 3.73 -2.98
CA VAL A 197 -9.87 4.71 -2.37
C VAL A 197 -11.24 4.70 -3.04
N SER A 198 -11.29 4.53 -4.37
CA SER A 198 -12.57 4.39 -5.10
C SER A 198 -13.40 3.20 -4.61
N GLY A 199 -12.76 2.11 -4.23
CA GLY A 199 -13.45 0.93 -3.69
C GLY A 199 -13.97 1.18 -2.27
N LEU A 200 -13.13 1.69 -1.36
CA LEU A 200 -13.53 2.03 0.00
C LEU A 200 -14.72 3.00 0.03
N GLN A 201 -14.67 4.03 -0.80
CA GLN A 201 -15.66 5.11 -0.86
C GLN A 201 -16.78 4.89 -1.89
N SER A 202 -16.89 3.68 -2.45
CA SER A 202 -17.81 3.37 -3.57
C SER A 202 -19.27 3.65 -3.28
N LYS A 203 -19.69 3.58 -2.01
CA LYS A 203 -21.04 3.92 -1.52
C LYS A 203 -21.12 5.30 -0.86
N GLY A 204 -20.14 6.17 -1.11
CA GLY A 204 -19.99 7.44 -0.41
C GLY A 204 -19.50 7.25 1.04
N PHE A 205 -19.43 8.34 1.79
CA PHE A 205 -18.87 8.31 3.16
C PHE A 205 -19.83 7.72 4.21
N LYS A 206 -21.13 7.83 4.02
CA LYS A 206 -22.13 7.33 5.00
C LYS A 206 -22.24 5.81 5.00
N GLU A 207 -22.18 5.18 3.86
CA GLU A 207 -22.35 3.74 3.69
C GLU A 207 -21.02 3.02 3.32
N GLY A 208 -20.05 3.76 2.77
CA GLY A 208 -18.68 3.33 2.55
C GLY A 208 -17.79 3.65 3.74
N VAL A 209 -16.48 3.53 3.53
CA VAL A 209 -15.42 3.80 4.51
C VAL A 209 -14.58 4.97 4.01
N ALA A 210 -14.34 5.96 4.87
CA ALA A 210 -13.41 7.04 4.55
C ALA A 210 -11.98 6.52 4.53
N ALA A 211 -11.23 6.83 3.47
CA ALA A 211 -9.82 6.48 3.37
C ALA A 211 -8.92 7.54 4.01
N THR A 212 -7.86 7.11 4.68
CA THR A 212 -6.76 7.96 5.13
C THR A 212 -5.53 7.64 4.30
N THR A 213 -5.22 8.49 3.31
CA THR A 213 -4.02 8.30 2.49
C THR A 213 -2.77 8.61 3.28
N LYS A 214 -1.76 7.73 3.22
CA LYS A 214 -0.53 7.84 4.00
C LYS A 214 0.70 7.42 3.20
N HIS A 215 1.90 7.89 3.57
CA HIS A 215 2.20 8.91 4.58
C HIS A 215 2.62 10.20 3.88
N PHE A 216 2.05 11.33 4.26
CA PHE A 216 2.37 12.60 3.61
C PHE A 216 3.54 13.27 4.32
N LEU A 217 4.72 13.47 3.71
CA LEU A 217 5.13 13.13 2.38
C LEU A 217 6.60 12.65 2.38
N GLY A 218 6.94 11.74 1.46
CA GLY A 218 8.34 11.37 1.21
C GLY A 218 8.95 10.36 2.20
N TYR A 219 8.14 9.56 2.89
CA TYR A 219 8.59 8.62 3.92
C TYR A 219 9.40 7.43 3.34
N GLY A 220 9.09 6.97 2.13
CA GLY A 220 9.80 5.88 1.43
C GLY A 220 11.23 6.18 0.96
N GLY A 221 11.94 7.11 1.62
CA GLY A 221 13.32 7.53 1.25
C GLY A 221 13.35 8.69 0.27
N ALA A 222 12.24 9.40 0.06
CA ALA A 222 12.09 10.45 -0.94
C ALA A 222 12.20 11.88 -0.38
N ASN A 223 12.56 12.06 0.88
CA ASN A 223 12.63 13.36 1.56
C ASN A 223 13.79 14.27 1.12
N THR A 224 14.75 13.73 0.37
CA THR A 224 15.92 14.46 -0.14
C THR A 224 15.82 14.82 -1.62
N LEU A 225 14.76 14.44 -2.31
CA LEU A 225 14.55 14.66 -3.75
C LEU A 225 14.46 16.17 -4.09
N SER A 226 14.75 16.50 -5.33
CA SER A 226 14.49 17.83 -5.89
C SER A 226 12.98 18.13 -5.89
N TRP A 227 12.62 19.42 -5.95
CA TRP A 227 11.21 19.82 -6.08
C TRP A 227 10.54 19.19 -7.31
N LYS A 228 11.28 19.14 -8.42
CA LYS A 228 10.80 18.51 -9.66
C LYS A 228 10.41 17.05 -9.44
N GLU A 229 11.31 16.25 -8.89
CA GLU A 229 11.04 14.83 -8.61
C GLU A 229 9.95 14.65 -7.56
N LEU A 230 9.89 15.54 -6.57
CA LEU A 230 8.85 15.52 -5.56
C LEU A 230 7.46 15.67 -6.19
N TYR A 231 7.25 16.71 -7.01
CA TYR A 231 5.98 16.97 -7.67
C TYR A 231 5.63 15.93 -8.74
N GLU A 232 6.61 15.50 -9.54
CA GLU A 232 6.37 14.60 -10.67
C GLU A 232 6.11 13.15 -10.26
N GLU A 233 6.63 12.71 -9.10
CA GLU A 233 6.59 11.31 -8.71
C GLU A 233 5.97 11.08 -7.34
N VAL A 234 6.50 11.72 -6.29
CA VAL A 234 6.13 11.38 -4.91
C VAL A 234 4.81 12.01 -4.49
N LEU A 235 4.53 13.22 -4.97
CA LEU A 235 3.26 13.90 -4.73
C LEU A 235 2.13 13.39 -5.63
N LEU A 236 2.47 12.85 -6.82
CA LEU A 236 1.50 12.40 -7.81
C LEU A 236 0.41 11.46 -7.26
N PRO A 237 0.72 10.43 -6.44
CA PRO A 237 -0.32 9.58 -5.87
C PRO A 237 -1.31 10.33 -4.98
N HIS A 238 -0.81 11.18 -4.09
CA HIS A 238 -1.66 12.01 -3.22
C HIS A 238 -2.49 13.01 -4.00
N GLU A 239 -1.87 13.73 -4.96
CA GLU A 239 -2.56 14.68 -5.84
C GLU A 239 -3.69 14.00 -6.61
N ALA A 240 -3.41 12.85 -7.25
CA ALA A 240 -4.40 12.10 -8.02
C ALA A 240 -5.57 11.61 -7.13
N ILE A 241 -5.28 11.08 -5.94
CA ILE A 241 -6.32 10.62 -5.01
C ILE A 241 -7.20 11.79 -4.54
N ILE A 242 -6.58 12.90 -4.13
CA ILE A 242 -7.32 14.09 -3.68
C ILE A 242 -8.23 14.62 -4.80
N ARG A 243 -7.69 14.72 -6.02
CA ARG A 243 -8.38 15.35 -7.14
C ARG A 243 -9.41 14.47 -7.84
N LYS A 244 -9.16 13.14 -7.94
CA LYS A 244 -10.04 12.20 -8.69
C LYS A 244 -11.09 11.54 -7.82
N VAL A 245 -10.78 11.25 -6.55
CA VAL A 245 -11.69 10.49 -5.66
C VAL A 245 -12.00 11.18 -4.34
N GLY A 246 -11.33 12.29 -4.02
CA GLY A 246 -11.69 13.16 -2.92
C GLY A 246 -11.52 12.52 -1.54
N SER A 247 -10.37 11.89 -1.27
CA SER A 247 -10.03 11.43 0.08
C SER A 247 -10.19 12.57 1.09
N LYS A 248 -10.82 12.30 2.23
CA LYS A 248 -11.15 13.32 3.25
C LYS A 248 -10.39 13.14 4.57
N SER A 249 -9.47 12.19 4.62
CA SER A 249 -8.48 12.04 5.68
C SER A 249 -7.10 11.79 5.07
N LEU A 250 -6.07 12.38 5.67
CA LEU A 250 -4.69 12.26 5.22
C LEU A 250 -3.78 12.23 6.45
N MET A 251 -2.82 11.30 6.45
CA MET A 251 -1.90 11.09 7.57
C MET A 251 -0.51 11.65 7.26
N THR A 252 0.00 12.51 8.16
CA THR A 252 1.39 12.98 8.10
C THR A 252 2.36 11.88 8.54
N SER A 253 3.55 11.82 7.95
CA SER A 253 4.53 10.77 8.25
C SER A 253 5.29 11.01 9.56
N TYR A 254 5.93 9.94 10.08
CA TYR A 254 6.92 10.06 11.16
C TYR A 254 8.18 10.84 10.76
N GLY A 255 8.45 10.91 9.46
CA GLY A 255 9.70 11.42 8.91
C GLY A 255 9.85 12.94 9.03
N GLN A 256 11.07 13.36 8.76
CA GLN A 256 11.37 14.78 8.53
C GLN A 256 11.38 15.06 7.02
N PHE A 257 10.74 16.13 6.63
CA PHE A 257 10.86 16.71 5.32
C PHE A 257 11.77 17.93 5.39
N ARG A 258 12.94 17.86 4.76
CA ARG A 258 13.93 18.95 4.73
C ARG A 258 14.21 19.55 6.13
N SER A 259 14.42 18.70 7.13
CA SER A 259 14.68 19.04 8.55
C SER A 259 13.48 19.50 9.40
N GLU A 260 12.28 19.59 8.85
CA GLU A 260 11.04 19.79 9.61
C GLU A 260 10.30 18.45 9.77
N TYR A 261 9.75 18.16 10.95
CA TYR A 261 8.88 17.00 11.09
C TYR A 261 7.60 17.19 10.26
N ALA A 262 7.18 16.16 9.53
CA ALA A 262 6.04 16.26 8.61
C ALA A 262 4.76 16.75 9.31
N VAL A 263 4.55 16.36 10.56
CA VAL A 263 3.38 16.72 11.39
C VAL A 263 3.29 18.23 11.70
N CYS A 264 4.39 18.97 11.58
CA CYS A 264 4.45 20.41 11.82
C CYS A 264 5.21 21.17 10.72
N SER A 265 5.29 20.60 9.52
CA SER A 265 5.90 21.27 8.37
C SER A 265 4.91 22.21 7.68
N ASP A 266 5.17 23.51 7.76
CA ASP A 266 4.40 24.53 7.06
C ASP A 266 4.40 24.31 5.54
N THR A 267 5.56 23.89 5.00
CA THR A 267 5.69 23.58 3.58
C THR A 267 4.76 22.46 3.15
N LEU A 268 4.69 21.36 3.91
CA LEU A 268 3.85 20.23 3.54
C LEU A 268 2.36 20.53 3.74
N ILE A 269 2.00 21.08 4.89
CA ILE A 269 0.60 21.23 5.29
C ILE A 269 -0.04 22.46 4.63
N ASN A 270 0.58 23.63 4.75
CA ASN A 270 -0.03 24.84 4.23
C ASN A 270 0.29 25.07 2.76
N VAL A 271 1.58 25.07 2.36
CA VAL A 271 1.94 25.38 0.98
C VAL A 271 1.48 24.30 0.00
N ILE A 272 1.73 23.02 0.31
CA ILE A 272 1.41 21.92 -0.64
C ILE A 272 -0.04 21.47 -0.49
N LEU A 273 -0.48 21.07 0.71
CA LEU A 273 -1.84 20.51 0.86
C LEU A 273 -2.92 21.59 0.74
N ARG A 274 -2.84 22.67 1.53
CA ARG A 274 -3.91 23.66 1.59
C ARG A 274 -3.91 24.61 0.39
N ASP A 275 -2.77 25.23 0.10
CA ASP A 275 -2.71 26.27 -0.93
C ASP A 275 -2.63 25.69 -2.35
N TYR A 276 -1.75 24.70 -2.57
CA TYR A 276 -1.55 24.14 -3.91
C TYR A 276 -2.62 23.11 -4.26
N LEU A 277 -2.88 22.08 -3.41
CA LEU A 277 -3.85 21.03 -3.71
C LEU A 277 -5.30 21.40 -3.34
N HIS A 278 -5.50 22.50 -2.62
CA HIS A 278 -6.82 22.90 -2.07
C HIS A 278 -7.48 21.80 -1.24
N TYR A 279 -6.66 21.05 -0.49
CA TYR A 279 -7.15 19.93 0.32
C TYR A 279 -8.05 20.43 1.46
N ASP A 280 -9.28 19.92 1.53
CA ASP A 280 -10.34 20.29 2.46
C ASP A 280 -10.67 19.20 3.50
N GLY A 281 -9.87 18.10 3.51
CA GLY A 281 -10.03 17.00 4.47
C GLY A 281 -9.32 17.25 5.81
N ALA A 282 -9.55 16.34 6.76
CA ALA A 282 -8.85 16.31 8.03
C ALA A 282 -7.40 15.83 7.84
N ILE A 283 -6.47 16.43 8.59
CA ILE A 283 -5.08 16.01 8.65
C ILE A 283 -4.85 15.34 10.00
N VAL A 284 -4.49 14.07 9.96
CA VAL A 284 -4.23 13.25 11.15
C VAL A 284 -2.74 12.97 11.28
N SER A 285 -2.24 12.88 12.50
CA SER A 285 -0.87 12.44 12.72
C SER A 285 -0.75 10.92 12.57
N ASP A 286 0.42 10.42 12.18
CA ASP A 286 0.76 9.02 12.45
C ASP A 286 0.83 8.79 13.97
N TYR A 287 0.78 7.53 14.41
CA TYR A 287 0.68 7.15 15.83
C TYR A 287 1.89 7.61 16.64
N GLY A 288 1.67 8.61 17.50
CA GLY A 288 2.73 9.24 18.28
C GLY A 288 3.62 10.21 17.50
N ALA A 289 3.29 10.56 16.25
CA ALA A 289 4.11 11.46 15.44
C ALA A 289 4.11 12.91 15.94
N VAL A 290 3.06 13.36 16.64
CA VAL A 290 3.00 14.70 17.25
C VAL A 290 4.20 14.93 18.19
N GLN A 291 4.69 13.90 18.86
CA GLN A 291 5.84 13.96 19.75
C GLN A 291 7.20 14.07 19.03
N GLN A 292 7.21 14.15 17.69
CA GLN A 292 8.40 14.44 16.87
C GLN A 292 9.58 13.48 17.18
N GLY A 293 9.32 12.19 17.42
CA GLY A 293 10.32 11.21 17.78
C GLY A 293 10.90 11.37 19.21
N GLY A 294 10.39 12.33 19.97
CA GLY A 294 10.81 12.56 21.35
C GLY A 294 10.43 11.40 22.28
N ARG A 295 11.37 10.95 23.09
CA ARG A 295 11.16 9.89 24.09
C ARG A 295 10.83 10.45 25.47
N THR A 296 10.94 11.76 25.64
CA THR A 296 10.63 12.43 26.92
C THR A 296 9.12 12.52 27.14
N ARG A 297 8.72 12.44 28.40
CA ARG A 297 7.36 12.73 28.87
C ARG A 297 7.27 14.09 29.57
N ASP A 298 8.31 14.94 29.37
CA ASP A 298 8.32 16.29 29.89
C ASP A 298 7.13 17.09 29.36
N GLU A 299 6.39 17.70 30.28
CA GLU A 299 5.12 18.37 29.99
C GLU A 299 5.31 19.56 29.03
N GLU A 300 6.32 20.40 29.26
CA GLU A 300 6.55 21.55 28.39
C GLU A 300 6.99 21.14 26.98
N PHE A 301 7.72 20.03 26.86
CA PHE A 301 8.02 19.48 25.54
C PHE A 301 6.77 19.00 24.83
N LEU A 302 5.85 18.32 25.53
CA LEU A 302 4.59 17.85 24.95
C LEU A 302 3.67 19.01 24.55
N LYS A 303 3.59 20.07 25.41
CA LYS A 303 2.88 21.30 25.11
C LYS A 303 3.46 22.00 23.88
N LYS A 304 4.79 22.10 23.77
CA LYS A 304 5.46 22.64 22.58
C LYS A 304 5.05 21.86 21.33
N CYS A 305 5.12 20.53 21.35
CA CYS A 305 4.74 19.69 20.21
C CYS A 305 3.26 19.89 19.82
N ALA A 306 2.36 20.01 20.80
CA ALA A 306 0.94 20.30 20.54
C ALA A 306 0.76 21.65 19.84
N VAL A 307 1.46 22.71 20.33
CA VAL A 307 1.42 24.04 19.71
C VAL A 307 1.90 23.99 18.28
N GLU A 308 3.07 23.40 18.04
CA GLU A 308 3.66 23.32 16.69
C GLU A 308 2.73 22.56 15.72
N ALA A 309 2.18 21.43 16.12
CA ALA A 309 1.33 20.62 15.27
C ALA A 309 -0.01 21.32 14.94
N ILE A 310 -0.75 21.80 15.95
CA ILE A 310 -2.07 22.40 15.71
C ILE A 310 -2.00 23.74 14.99
N MET A 311 -1.00 24.57 15.33
CA MET A 311 -0.80 25.87 14.68
C MET A 311 -0.41 25.73 13.21
N THR A 312 0.34 24.67 12.84
CA THR A 312 0.69 24.37 11.46
C THR A 312 -0.47 23.76 10.67
N GLY A 313 -1.41 23.07 11.33
CA GLY A 313 -2.59 22.54 10.65
C GLY A 313 -2.83 21.06 10.77
N ASN A 314 -2.06 20.33 11.61
CA ASN A 314 -2.41 18.96 11.97
C ASN A 314 -3.66 18.98 12.87
N ASP A 315 -4.75 18.36 12.42
CA ASP A 315 -6.05 18.49 13.09
C ASP A 315 -6.20 17.48 14.25
N LEU A 316 -5.75 16.21 14.07
CA LEU A 316 -5.96 15.15 15.07
C LEU A 316 -4.63 14.49 15.47
N GLU A 317 -4.51 14.19 16.77
CA GLU A 317 -3.44 13.37 17.33
C GLU A 317 -3.86 11.89 17.42
N PHE A 318 -3.15 10.98 16.77
CA PHE A 318 -3.22 9.53 16.94
C PHE A 318 -1.91 9.03 17.56
N SER A 319 -1.87 8.12 18.46
CA SER A 319 -2.82 7.55 19.42
C SER A 319 -2.57 8.13 20.83
N ASN A 320 -3.57 7.99 21.71
CA ASN A 320 -3.42 8.22 23.15
C ASN A 320 -3.17 9.67 23.59
N ASN A 321 -3.96 10.65 23.16
CA ASN A 321 -4.08 11.99 23.78
C ASN A 321 -2.84 12.44 24.60
N THR A 322 -1.66 12.34 24.01
CA THR A 322 -0.41 12.57 24.74
C THR A 322 -0.07 14.05 24.81
N SER A 323 -0.17 14.75 23.68
CA SER A 323 0.14 16.17 23.55
C SER A 323 -1.14 17.03 23.49
N TYR A 324 -2.18 16.59 22.77
CA TYR A 324 -3.41 17.37 22.58
C TYR A 324 -4.28 17.46 23.84
N ARG A 325 -4.02 16.66 24.87
CA ARG A 325 -4.65 16.83 26.19
C ARG A 325 -4.40 18.21 26.82
N TYR A 326 -3.36 18.92 26.40
CA TYR A 326 -3.03 20.27 26.88
C TYR A 326 -3.71 21.39 26.08
N LEU A 327 -4.44 21.09 24.99
CA LEU A 327 -5.05 22.12 24.14
C LEU A 327 -5.98 23.09 24.90
N PRO A 328 -6.82 22.67 25.86
CA PRO A 328 -7.62 23.61 26.64
C PRO A 328 -6.78 24.61 27.42
N GLU A 329 -5.73 24.16 28.09
CA GLU A 329 -4.80 25.00 28.83
C GLU A 329 -4.03 25.95 27.89
N LEU A 330 -3.49 25.44 26.79
CA LEU A 330 -2.75 26.21 25.78
C LEU A 330 -3.61 27.29 25.12
N LEU A 331 -4.89 27.02 24.94
CA LEU A 331 -5.86 28.02 24.45
C LEU A 331 -6.12 29.11 25.49
N ALA A 332 -6.32 28.74 26.76
CA ALA A 332 -6.52 29.69 27.85
C ALA A 332 -5.28 30.57 28.07
N GLU A 333 -4.08 30.04 27.87
CA GLU A 333 -2.80 30.77 27.94
C GLU A 333 -2.53 31.63 26.71
N GLY A 334 -3.31 31.51 25.64
CA GLY A 334 -3.08 32.20 24.36
C GLY A 334 -1.84 31.69 23.60
N ARG A 335 -1.36 30.48 23.87
CA ARG A 335 -0.25 29.83 23.16
C ARG A 335 -0.69 29.21 21.83
N ILE A 336 -1.97 28.93 21.67
CA ILE A 336 -2.60 28.59 20.39
C ILE A 336 -3.73 29.58 20.11
N THR A 337 -4.06 29.79 18.83
CA THR A 337 -5.13 30.72 18.45
C THR A 337 -6.49 30.03 18.43
N GLU A 338 -7.57 30.80 18.66
CA GLU A 338 -8.94 30.30 18.52
C GLU A 338 -9.20 29.77 17.10
N GLU A 339 -8.66 30.41 16.06
CA GLU A 339 -8.85 30.00 14.67
C GLU A 339 -8.21 28.63 14.40
N ALA A 340 -7.00 28.36 14.94
CA ALA A 340 -6.33 27.07 14.75
C ALA A 340 -7.08 25.96 15.48
N PHE A 341 -7.57 26.23 16.69
CA PHE A 341 -8.36 25.29 17.47
C PHE A 341 -9.72 25.01 16.81
N GLU A 342 -10.44 26.09 16.42
CA GLU A 342 -11.75 25.96 15.73
C GLU A 342 -11.61 25.20 14.41
N ARG A 343 -10.59 25.48 13.60
CA ARG A 343 -10.32 24.75 12.35
C ARG A 343 -10.18 23.25 12.61
N ALA A 344 -9.33 22.86 13.57
CA ALA A 344 -9.10 21.45 13.90
C ALA A 344 -10.40 20.75 14.35
N VAL A 345 -11.15 21.37 15.28
CA VAL A 345 -12.41 20.81 15.79
C VAL A 345 -13.43 20.68 14.66
N LYS A 346 -13.59 21.70 13.82
CA LYS A 346 -14.54 21.65 12.69
C LYS A 346 -14.15 20.59 11.65
N ASN A 347 -12.85 20.39 11.37
CA ASN A 347 -12.39 19.34 10.49
C ASN A 347 -12.69 17.94 11.05
N ALA A 348 -12.46 17.72 12.34
CA ALA A 348 -12.81 16.48 13.02
C ALA A 348 -14.32 16.21 12.99
N LEU A 349 -15.15 17.21 13.31
CA LEU A 349 -16.60 17.11 13.26
C LEU A 349 -17.12 16.92 11.82
N LEU A 350 -16.49 17.54 10.82
CA LEU A 350 -16.87 17.38 9.42
C LEU A 350 -16.61 15.94 8.93
N LEU A 351 -15.53 15.31 9.37
CA LEU A 351 -15.28 13.90 9.08
C LEU A 351 -16.40 13.02 9.67
N LYS A 352 -16.82 13.29 10.91
CA LYS A 352 -17.96 12.60 11.55
C LYS A 352 -19.29 12.86 10.83
N ALA A 353 -19.54 14.09 10.40
CA ALA A 353 -20.75 14.44 9.65
C ALA A 353 -20.82 13.71 8.32
N ARG A 354 -19.70 13.67 7.57
CA ARG A 354 -19.59 12.90 6.31
C ARG A 354 -19.84 11.41 6.52
N ALA A 355 -19.36 10.83 7.63
CA ALA A 355 -19.61 9.43 8.01
C ALA A 355 -21.06 9.17 8.50
N GLY A 356 -21.89 10.21 8.62
CA GLY A 356 -23.26 10.11 9.10
C GLY A 356 -23.40 9.96 10.62
N LEU A 357 -22.30 10.14 11.37
CA LEU A 357 -22.30 10.02 12.83
C LEU A 357 -22.95 11.21 13.53
N LEU A 358 -23.09 12.36 12.87
CA LEU A 358 -23.81 13.53 13.39
C LEU A 358 -25.28 13.58 12.96
N ASP A 359 -25.78 12.56 12.29
CA ASP A 359 -27.20 12.45 11.97
C ASP A 359 -28.01 12.21 13.26
N PRO A 360 -29.30 12.61 13.33
CA PRO A 360 -30.11 12.43 14.54
C PRO A 360 -30.23 10.97 15.02
N ASN A 361 -30.15 10.01 14.12
CA ASN A 361 -30.12 8.57 14.38
C ASN A 361 -28.98 7.96 13.56
N PRO A 362 -27.75 8.00 14.06
CA PRO A 362 -26.61 7.53 13.30
C PRO A 362 -26.65 6.02 13.11
N LYS A 363 -26.47 5.57 11.86
CA LYS A 363 -26.35 4.15 11.54
C LYS A 363 -24.93 3.69 11.79
N LEU A 364 -24.68 3.10 12.97
CA LEU A 364 -23.35 2.70 13.40
C LEU A 364 -22.78 1.57 12.55
N PHE A 365 -23.56 0.53 12.27
CA PHE A 365 -23.16 -0.66 11.50
C PHE A 365 -24.35 -1.30 10.78
N GLN A 366 -24.08 -2.25 9.91
CA GLN A 366 -25.11 -3.08 9.30
C GLN A 366 -25.64 -4.10 10.32
N GLU A 367 -26.94 -4.36 10.27
CA GLU A 367 -27.59 -5.39 11.07
C GLU A 367 -27.51 -6.74 10.39
N GLY A 368 -27.52 -7.84 11.18
CA GLY A 368 -27.58 -9.22 10.74
C GLY A 368 -26.29 -10.01 10.94
N PRO A 369 -26.29 -11.30 10.58
CA PRO A 369 -25.10 -12.16 10.61
C PRO A 369 -24.01 -11.61 9.71
N LEU A 370 -22.77 -11.80 10.12
CA LEU A 370 -21.62 -11.33 9.38
C LEU A 370 -20.62 -12.47 9.15
N ASP A 371 -20.47 -12.86 7.89
CA ASP A 371 -19.35 -13.69 7.44
C ASP A 371 -18.18 -12.77 7.07
N MET A 372 -17.09 -12.86 7.81
CA MET A 372 -15.89 -12.05 7.59
C MET A 372 -14.98 -12.61 6.49
N ASP A 373 -15.24 -13.86 6.07
CA ASP A 373 -14.43 -14.55 5.09
C ASP A 373 -15.33 -15.27 4.06
N PRO A 374 -16.20 -14.53 3.35
CA PRO A 374 -17.11 -15.11 2.39
C PRO A 374 -16.38 -15.66 1.16
N ALA A 375 -16.97 -16.68 0.52
CA ALA A 375 -16.36 -17.34 -0.64
C ALA A 375 -15.99 -16.38 -1.78
N GLU A 376 -16.74 -15.30 -1.98
CA GLU A 376 -16.44 -14.29 -3.00
C GLU A 376 -15.19 -13.48 -2.66
N SER A 377 -14.93 -13.19 -1.38
CA SER A 377 -13.71 -12.51 -0.93
C SER A 377 -12.49 -13.42 -1.07
N ARG A 378 -12.65 -14.72 -0.73
CA ARG A 378 -11.59 -15.72 -0.95
C ARG A 378 -11.27 -15.89 -2.44
N GLN A 379 -12.28 -15.87 -3.31
CA GLN A 379 -12.04 -15.90 -4.76
C GLN A 379 -11.26 -14.65 -5.23
N THR A 380 -11.63 -13.47 -4.75
CA THR A 380 -10.88 -12.23 -5.05
C THR A 380 -9.45 -12.29 -4.51
N ALA A 381 -9.23 -12.87 -3.32
CA ALA A 381 -7.89 -13.09 -2.76
C ALA A 381 -7.07 -14.04 -3.62
N TYR A 382 -7.68 -15.15 -4.09
CA TYR A 382 -7.02 -16.08 -5.01
C TYR A 382 -6.68 -15.45 -6.36
N ASP A 383 -7.61 -14.70 -6.95
CA ASP A 383 -7.38 -14.03 -8.24
C ASP A 383 -6.25 -13.00 -8.13
N LEU A 384 -6.26 -12.17 -7.08
CA LEU A 384 -5.16 -11.23 -6.82
C LEU A 384 -3.83 -11.95 -6.56
N ALA A 385 -3.83 -13.08 -5.84
CA ALA A 385 -2.62 -13.85 -5.60
C ALA A 385 -2.05 -14.42 -6.91
N THR A 386 -2.89 -15.03 -7.75
CA THR A 386 -2.46 -15.61 -9.02
C THR A 386 -1.95 -14.56 -10.01
N GLU A 387 -2.57 -13.37 -10.05
CA GLU A 387 -2.15 -12.27 -10.91
C GLU A 387 -0.90 -11.54 -10.41
N SER A 388 -0.58 -11.63 -9.12
CA SER A 388 0.56 -10.93 -8.51
C SER A 388 1.86 -11.71 -8.54
N ILE A 389 1.81 -13.03 -8.67
CA ILE A 389 3.00 -13.89 -8.69
C ILE A 389 3.76 -13.69 -9.99
N VAL A 390 5.06 -13.36 -9.88
CA VAL A 390 5.91 -13.02 -11.03
C VAL A 390 6.86 -14.17 -11.35
N LEU A 391 6.78 -14.67 -12.57
CA LEU A 391 7.76 -15.63 -13.11
C LEU A 391 8.99 -14.85 -13.64
N LEU A 392 10.12 -14.95 -12.93
CA LEU A 392 11.35 -14.22 -13.26
C LEU A 392 12.26 -14.98 -14.23
N LYS A 393 12.31 -16.30 -14.10
CA LYS A 393 13.13 -17.18 -14.96
C LYS A 393 12.41 -18.51 -15.18
N ASN A 394 12.50 -19.05 -16.40
CA ASN A 394 12.04 -20.40 -16.72
C ASN A 394 12.80 -20.95 -17.92
N ASN A 395 13.58 -22.01 -17.75
CA ASN A 395 14.26 -22.68 -18.84
C ASN A 395 13.43 -23.82 -19.44
N GLY A 396 12.12 -23.83 -19.23
CA GLY A 396 11.17 -24.84 -19.71
C GLY A 396 10.82 -25.94 -18.70
N ILE A 397 11.30 -25.84 -17.43
CA ILE A 397 10.92 -26.77 -16.37
C ILE A 397 9.50 -26.54 -15.88
N LEU A 398 9.03 -25.33 -15.91
CA LEU A 398 7.66 -24.96 -15.55
C LEU A 398 6.77 -24.83 -16.80
N PRO A 399 5.51 -25.28 -16.71
CA PRO A 399 4.87 -25.92 -15.56
C PRO A 399 5.41 -27.32 -15.28
N LEU A 400 5.39 -27.74 -14.00
CA LEU A 400 5.81 -29.07 -13.57
C LEU A 400 5.03 -30.16 -14.29
N ALA A 401 5.72 -31.12 -14.88
CA ALA A 401 5.07 -32.24 -15.53
C ALA A 401 4.38 -33.17 -14.50
N ALA A 402 3.20 -33.68 -14.85
CA ALA A 402 2.48 -34.66 -14.02
C ALA A 402 3.30 -35.93 -13.78
N GLY A 403 3.04 -36.63 -12.69
CA GLY A 403 3.65 -37.88 -12.31
C GLY A 403 5.10 -37.79 -11.82
N LYS A 404 5.68 -36.60 -11.68
CA LYS A 404 7.02 -36.42 -11.17
C LYS A 404 7.09 -36.46 -9.65
N LYS A 405 8.26 -36.87 -9.14
CA LYS A 405 8.60 -36.78 -7.72
C LYS A 405 9.22 -35.42 -7.43
N ILE A 406 8.57 -34.63 -6.58
CA ILE A 406 9.01 -33.30 -6.18
C ILE A 406 9.61 -33.37 -4.77
N ALA A 407 10.83 -32.85 -4.60
CA ALA A 407 11.36 -32.47 -3.32
C ALA A 407 10.94 -31.04 -3.01
N LEU A 408 9.99 -30.84 -2.11
CA LEU A 408 9.64 -29.52 -1.61
C LEU A 408 10.49 -29.23 -0.37
N VAL A 409 11.32 -28.17 -0.45
CA VAL A 409 12.28 -27.86 0.63
C VAL A 409 12.24 -26.36 0.97
N GLY A 410 12.75 -26.02 2.13
CA GLY A 410 12.88 -24.63 2.59
C GLY A 410 11.92 -24.24 3.69
N PRO A 411 12.21 -23.11 4.37
CA PRO A 411 11.46 -22.68 5.55
C PRO A 411 10.04 -22.20 5.22
N ASN A 412 9.81 -21.74 4.00
CA ASN A 412 8.51 -21.23 3.55
C ASN A 412 7.60 -22.29 2.94
N ALA A 413 8.07 -23.53 2.83
CA ALA A 413 7.30 -24.63 2.23
C ALA A 413 6.09 -25.07 3.11
N ASN A 414 6.29 -25.12 4.43
CA ASN A 414 5.28 -25.55 5.39
C ASN A 414 5.09 -24.49 6.49
N SER A 415 4.77 -23.27 6.07
CA SER A 415 4.55 -22.14 6.97
C SER A 415 3.46 -21.22 6.44
N TYR A 416 2.42 -20.99 7.23
CA TYR A 416 1.41 -19.98 6.92
C TYR A 416 1.94 -18.56 7.07
N TRP A 417 3.02 -18.32 7.87
CA TRP A 417 3.65 -17.03 8.01
C TRP A 417 4.32 -16.52 6.73
N SER A 418 4.63 -17.39 5.79
CA SER A 418 5.12 -17.00 4.46
C SER A 418 4.03 -16.42 3.55
N MET A 419 2.76 -16.61 3.89
CA MET A 419 1.62 -16.08 3.14
C MET A 419 1.22 -14.67 3.58
N LEU A 420 1.60 -14.27 4.80
CA LEU A 420 1.11 -13.08 5.47
C LEU A 420 2.19 -12.00 5.59
N GLY A 421 1.82 -10.75 5.35
CA GLY A 421 2.62 -9.56 5.65
C GLY A 421 2.04 -8.75 6.80
N ASP A 422 2.59 -7.56 7.02
CA ASP A 422 2.08 -6.62 8.01
C ASP A 422 0.62 -6.23 7.77
N TYR A 423 -0.04 -5.83 8.85
CA TYR A 423 -1.44 -5.40 8.85
C TYR A 423 -2.43 -6.50 8.43
N THR A 424 -2.02 -7.78 8.39
CA THR A 424 -2.95 -8.89 8.53
C THR A 424 -3.27 -9.10 10.02
N TYR A 425 -4.48 -9.56 10.36
CA TYR A 425 -4.85 -9.77 11.76
C TYR A 425 -3.86 -10.65 12.54
N PRO A 426 -3.43 -11.83 12.02
CA PRO A 426 -2.45 -12.66 12.73
C PRO A 426 -1.11 -11.95 12.95
N SER A 427 -0.63 -11.20 11.95
CA SER A 427 0.64 -10.47 12.06
C SER A 427 0.56 -9.35 13.08
N MET A 428 -0.55 -8.60 13.12
CA MET A 428 -0.78 -7.55 14.11
C MET A 428 -0.82 -8.12 15.53
N GLN A 429 -1.56 -9.19 15.75
CA GLN A 429 -1.65 -9.84 17.06
C GLN A 429 -0.26 -10.33 17.50
N GLN A 430 0.45 -11.05 16.64
CA GLN A 430 1.73 -11.67 16.98
C GLN A 430 2.84 -10.62 17.18
N PHE A 431 2.95 -9.66 16.29
CA PHE A 431 4.07 -8.72 16.27
C PHE A 431 3.79 -7.43 17.04
N PHE A 432 2.72 -6.70 16.75
CA PHE A 432 2.46 -5.39 17.36
C PHE A 432 1.86 -5.52 18.76
N PHE A 433 0.86 -6.39 18.94
CA PHE A 433 0.18 -6.55 20.22
C PHE A 433 0.75 -7.66 21.11
N ARG A 434 1.74 -8.40 20.61
CA ARG A 434 2.48 -9.44 21.37
C ARG A 434 1.59 -10.52 21.97
N LYS A 435 0.50 -10.83 21.28
CA LYS A 435 -0.43 -11.91 21.63
C LYS A 435 -0.10 -13.14 20.77
N GLU A 436 -0.17 -14.30 21.39
CA GLU A 436 0.05 -15.56 20.71
C GLU A 436 -1.15 -15.87 19.82
N VAL A 437 -0.90 -16.20 18.55
CA VAL A 437 -1.93 -16.59 17.58
C VAL A 437 -1.95 -18.10 17.50
N ASP A 438 -3.13 -18.71 17.74
CA ASP A 438 -3.32 -20.13 17.50
C ASP A 438 -3.49 -20.39 16.00
N PRO A 439 -2.51 -21.07 15.35
CA PRO A 439 -2.57 -21.33 13.91
C PRO A 439 -3.79 -22.18 13.48
N SER A 440 -4.33 -23.00 14.39
CA SER A 440 -5.48 -23.84 14.08
C SER A 440 -6.77 -23.05 13.78
N ASN A 441 -6.80 -21.77 14.19
CA ASN A 441 -7.90 -20.86 13.90
C ASN A 441 -7.74 -20.13 12.56
N LEU A 442 -6.62 -20.32 11.86
CA LEU A 442 -6.37 -19.72 10.56
C LEU A 442 -6.85 -20.67 9.46
N LYS A 443 -7.62 -20.13 8.50
CA LYS A 443 -8.06 -20.89 7.33
C LYS A 443 -7.04 -20.79 6.17
N ILE A 444 -5.74 -20.78 6.50
CA ILE A 444 -4.64 -20.60 5.55
C ILE A 444 -3.94 -21.93 5.35
N GLU A 445 -3.84 -22.37 4.11
CA GLU A 445 -3.12 -23.58 3.74
C GLU A 445 -1.67 -23.26 3.34
N THR A 446 -0.72 -24.06 3.84
CA THR A 446 0.69 -23.95 3.48
C THR A 446 0.93 -24.40 2.04
N LEU A 447 2.06 -24.01 1.44
CA LEU A 447 2.41 -24.49 0.10
C LEU A 447 2.49 -26.03 0.05
N LEU A 448 2.99 -26.68 1.13
CA LEU A 448 3.05 -28.15 1.21
C LEU A 448 1.65 -28.77 1.15
N GLU A 449 0.69 -28.26 1.92
CA GLU A 449 -0.68 -28.74 1.91
C GLU A 449 -1.34 -28.57 0.54
N CYS A 450 -1.14 -27.39 -0.08
CA CYS A 450 -1.69 -27.09 -1.39
C CYS A 450 -1.05 -27.95 -2.50
N MET A 451 0.27 -28.15 -2.47
CA MET A 451 0.95 -29.02 -3.44
C MET A 451 0.49 -30.48 -3.33
N ASN A 452 0.30 -31.00 -2.12
CA ASN A 452 -0.23 -32.35 -1.93
C ASN A 452 -1.67 -32.53 -2.45
N LYS A 453 -2.48 -31.46 -2.44
CA LYS A 453 -3.87 -31.49 -2.92
C LYS A 453 -4.00 -31.24 -4.43
N ARG A 454 -3.10 -30.44 -4.99
CA ARG A 454 -3.27 -29.84 -6.31
C ARG A 454 -2.31 -30.35 -7.38
N TYR A 455 -1.13 -30.87 -7.01
CA TYR A 455 -0.17 -31.41 -7.96
C TYR A 455 -0.46 -32.88 -8.26
N ASP A 456 -0.44 -33.25 -9.54
CA ASP A 456 -0.60 -34.63 -9.99
C ASP A 456 0.77 -35.34 -10.02
N GLY A 457 1.21 -35.82 -8.87
CA GLY A 457 2.49 -36.49 -8.66
C GLY A 457 2.80 -36.72 -7.18
N THR A 458 4.04 -37.00 -6.86
CA THR A 458 4.47 -37.24 -5.46
C THR A 458 5.20 -35.99 -4.95
N VAL A 459 4.79 -35.47 -3.80
CA VAL A 459 5.49 -34.39 -3.09
C VAL A 459 6.04 -34.91 -1.78
N GLU A 460 7.35 -34.88 -1.62
CA GLU A 460 8.00 -35.17 -0.35
C GLU A 460 8.65 -33.89 0.21
N TYR A 461 8.57 -33.71 1.51
CA TYR A 461 9.01 -32.47 2.17
C TYR A 461 10.16 -32.68 3.14
N SER A 462 11.05 -31.71 3.17
CA SER A 462 12.06 -31.56 4.24
C SER A 462 12.41 -30.06 4.37
N ARG A 463 12.33 -29.51 5.58
CA ARG A 463 12.61 -28.08 5.79
C ARG A 463 14.02 -27.67 5.38
N GLY A 464 15.03 -28.43 5.79
CA GLY A 464 16.45 -28.27 5.44
C GLY A 464 17.15 -27.11 6.11
N VAL A 465 16.66 -25.88 5.95
CA VAL A 465 17.29 -24.63 6.44
C VAL A 465 16.27 -23.76 7.17
N ASP A 466 16.73 -22.83 8.00
CA ASP A 466 15.88 -21.84 8.69
C ASP A 466 15.81 -20.51 7.92
N TRP A 467 14.93 -19.59 8.37
CA TRP A 467 14.78 -18.26 7.76
C TRP A 467 16.00 -17.39 7.93
N SER A 468 16.64 -17.42 9.10
CA SER A 468 17.85 -16.64 9.34
C SER A 468 18.65 -17.17 10.49
N THR A 469 19.93 -16.79 10.53
CA THR A 469 20.76 -16.90 11.73
C THR A 469 20.47 -15.71 12.68
N LEU A 470 20.83 -15.81 13.95
CA LEU A 470 20.72 -14.71 14.90
C LEU A 470 21.49 -13.44 14.44
N ALA A 471 22.55 -13.63 13.63
CA ALA A 471 23.34 -12.53 13.07
C ALA A 471 22.57 -11.74 12.03
N ASP A 472 21.74 -12.40 11.20
CA ASP A 472 20.96 -11.73 10.13
C ASP A 472 19.75 -10.97 10.66
N MET A 473 19.26 -11.33 11.83
CA MET A 473 18.14 -10.63 12.46
C MET A 473 18.51 -9.20 12.90
N GLY A 474 19.63 -8.68 12.38
CA GLY A 474 20.03 -7.29 12.61
C GLY A 474 20.11 -6.94 14.09
N LEU A 475 20.63 -7.85 14.88
CA LEU A 475 21.24 -7.57 16.16
C LEU A 475 22.45 -6.65 16.00
N ALA A 476 22.57 -6.01 14.83
CA ALA A 476 23.38 -4.86 14.63
C ALA A 476 23.04 -3.84 15.72
N ALA A 477 24.02 -3.63 16.56
CA ALA A 477 24.15 -2.67 17.62
C ALA A 477 23.07 -1.57 17.61
N GLY A 478 22.18 -1.55 18.61
CA GLY A 478 21.21 -0.49 18.85
C GLY A 478 19.73 -0.84 18.72
N GLY A 479 19.37 -2.07 18.38
CA GLY A 479 17.96 -2.50 18.36
C GLY A 479 17.34 -2.51 19.75
N ASP A 480 16.10 -2.05 19.89
CA ASP A 480 15.35 -2.14 21.15
C ASP A 480 15.38 -3.59 21.66
N PRO A 481 15.88 -3.86 22.89
CA PRO A 481 15.92 -5.21 23.45
C PRO A 481 14.55 -5.91 23.46
N ARG A 482 13.46 -5.15 23.45
CA ARG A 482 12.08 -5.66 23.40
C ARG A 482 11.73 -6.19 22.01
N VAL A 483 12.18 -5.51 20.96
CA VAL A 483 12.05 -5.98 19.57
C VAL A 483 12.96 -7.18 19.34
N LEU A 484 14.14 -7.16 19.95
CA LEU A 484 15.10 -8.25 19.94
C LEU A 484 14.52 -9.54 20.53
N SER A 485 13.86 -9.43 21.70
CA SER A 485 13.25 -10.59 22.37
C SER A 485 12.11 -11.21 21.56
N LEU A 486 11.44 -10.41 20.71
CA LEU A 486 10.42 -10.90 19.78
C LEU A 486 11.02 -11.58 18.56
N ARG A 487 12.12 -11.03 18.03
CA ARG A 487 12.87 -11.63 16.90
C ARG A 487 13.51 -12.96 17.26
N VAL A 488 13.86 -13.15 18.54
CA VAL A 488 14.45 -14.38 19.07
C VAL A 488 13.40 -15.41 19.50
N ARG A 489 12.12 -15.02 19.64
CA ARG A 489 11.07 -16.04 19.72
C ARG A 489 11.11 -16.80 18.39
N LYS A 490 11.62 -18.04 18.46
CA LYS A 490 11.49 -19.00 17.39
C LYS A 490 10.07 -18.92 16.90
N ILE A 491 9.91 -18.64 15.61
CA ILE A 491 8.70 -19.08 14.94
C ILE A 491 8.84 -20.60 15.02
N ASP A 492 8.16 -21.18 15.97
CA ASP A 492 8.22 -22.62 16.15
C ASP A 492 7.53 -23.27 14.94
N SER A 493 8.35 -23.52 13.91
CA SER A 493 7.99 -24.57 12.98
C SER A 493 8.23 -25.88 13.73
N PRO A 494 7.23 -26.77 13.80
CA PRO A 494 7.42 -28.08 14.40
C PRO A 494 8.44 -28.93 13.61
N ASP A 495 8.81 -28.50 12.40
CA ASP A 495 9.65 -29.24 11.48
C ASP A 495 11.12 -29.01 11.79
N PRO A 496 11.93 -30.07 11.97
CA PRO A 496 13.35 -29.96 12.21
C PRO A 496 14.09 -29.42 10.98
N THR A 497 15.12 -28.61 11.18
CA THR A 497 16.07 -28.22 10.15
C THR A 497 17.12 -29.33 10.01
N ASP A 498 16.93 -30.19 9.00
CA ASP A 498 17.94 -31.21 8.65
C ASP A 498 18.42 -30.99 7.21
N TRP A 499 19.50 -30.25 7.08
CA TRP A 499 20.14 -29.91 5.80
C TRP A 499 20.52 -31.15 4.99
N LYS A 500 21.13 -32.15 5.65
CA LYS A 500 21.59 -33.38 4.97
C LYS A 500 20.43 -34.21 4.48
N ALA A 501 19.36 -34.32 5.28
CA ALA A 501 18.17 -35.05 4.87
C ALA A 501 17.48 -34.34 3.68
N ALA A 502 17.41 -33.03 3.67
CA ALA A 502 16.83 -32.26 2.57
C ALA A 502 17.62 -32.40 1.28
N VAL A 503 18.96 -32.29 1.32
CA VAL A 503 19.83 -32.48 0.14
C VAL A 503 19.75 -33.95 -0.36
N LYS A 504 19.69 -34.94 0.56
CA LYS A 504 19.45 -36.34 0.19
C LYS A 504 18.11 -36.52 -0.52
N LEU A 505 17.03 -35.99 0.02
CA LEU A 505 15.71 -36.00 -0.61
C LEU A 505 15.75 -35.38 -2.00
N ALA A 506 16.35 -34.20 -2.12
CA ALA A 506 16.54 -33.48 -3.37
C ALA A 506 17.22 -34.33 -4.43
N SER A 507 18.34 -35.01 -4.07
CA SER A 507 19.08 -35.87 -4.99
C SER A 507 18.29 -37.09 -5.51
N GLN A 508 17.26 -37.53 -4.77
CA GLN A 508 16.40 -38.68 -5.07
C GLN A 508 15.08 -38.28 -5.77
N SER A 509 14.88 -37.02 -6.07
CA SER A 509 13.66 -36.49 -6.67
C SER A 509 13.91 -36.10 -8.13
N ASP A 510 12.85 -35.88 -8.92
CA ASP A 510 12.93 -35.44 -10.30
C ASP A 510 13.17 -33.94 -10.40
N VAL A 511 12.49 -33.15 -9.55
CA VAL A 511 12.56 -31.69 -9.49
C VAL A 511 12.57 -31.26 -8.02
N ILE A 512 13.30 -30.19 -7.75
CA ILE A 512 13.37 -29.54 -6.44
C ILE A 512 12.57 -28.24 -6.50
N VAL A 513 11.63 -28.07 -5.58
CA VAL A 513 10.95 -26.78 -5.33
C VAL A 513 11.49 -26.22 -4.01
N ALA A 514 12.28 -25.17 -4.11
CA ALA A 514 12.95 -24.53 -2.98
C ALA A 514 12.17 -23.26 -2.57
N ALA A 515 11.37 -23.36 -1.52
CA ALA A 515 10.55 -22.27 -0.97
C ALA A 515 11.36 -21.46 0.06
N MET A 516 11.95 -20.38 -0.40
CA MET A 516 12.92 -19.55 0.34
C MET A 516 12.40 -18.14 0.57
N GLY A 517 13.15 -17.33 1.30
CA GLY A 517 12.90 -15.92 1.48
C GLY A 517 12.60 -15.51 2.92
N GLU A 518 11.80 -14.49 3.06
CA GLU A 518 11.48 -13.84 4.34
C GLU A 518 10.16 -14.35 4.95
N ASN A 519 9.89 -13.89 6.15
CA ASN A 519 8.63 -13.97 6.85
C ASN A 519 8.35 -12.65 7.59
N ILE A 520 7.24 -12.54 8.31
CA ILE A 520 6.81 -11.33 9.03
C ILE A 520 7.83 -10.79 10.06
N TYR A 521 8.82 -11.57 10.47
CA TYR A 521 9.87 -11.11 11.42
C TYR A 521 11.06 -10.46 10.72
N LEU A 522 11.15 -10.58 9.39
CA LEU A 522 12.28 -10.11 8.59
C LEU A 522 11.93 -8.91 7.70
N CYS A 523 10.66 -8.69 7.40
CA CYS A 523 10.15 -7.55 6.64
C CYS A 523 8.95 -6.94 7.37
N GLY A 524 8.72 -5.64 7.19
CA GLY A 524 7.63 -4.89 7.78
C GLY A 524 8.06 -3.80 8.75
N GLU A 525 7.12 -3.07 9.30
CA GLU A 525 7.36 -1.93 10.16
C GLU A 525 8.24 -2.29 11.36
N ASN A 526 9.23 -1.46 11.66
CA ASN A 526 10.25 -1.67 12.72
C ASN A 526 11.16 -2.89 12.52
N ARG A 527 11.24 -3.48 11.31
CA ARG A 527 12.06 -4.67 10.98
C ARG A 527 13.04 -4.37 9.85
N THR A 528 14.20 -3.86 10.23
CA THR A 528 15.27 -3.52 9.28
C THR A 528 16.25 -4.68 9.16
N ARG A 529 16.63 -5.01 7.93
CA ARG A 529 17.71 -5.94 7.61
C ARG A 529 18.93 -5.20 7.09
N ALA A 530 20.12 -5.72 7.38
CA ALA A 530 21.37 -5.17 6.87
C ALA A 530 21.59 -5.48 5.38
N THR A 531 20.96 -6.53 4.85
CA THR A 531 21.08 -7.02 3.49
C THR A 531 19.72 -7.37 2.89
N ILE A 532 19.59 -7.27 1.59
CA ILE A 532 18.43 -7.73 0.82
C ILE A 532 18.68 -9.08 0.09
N ARG A 533 19.75 -9.82 0.44
CA ARG A 533 19.99 -11.20 -0.03
C ARG A 533 19.02 -12.17 0.66
N LEU A 534 18.97 -13.41 0.18
CA LEU A 534 18.23 -14.47 0.90
C LEU A 534 18.70 -14.54 2.35
N PRO A 535 17.78 -14.67 3.33
CA PRO A 535 18.14 -14.65 4.76
C PRO A 535 18.97 -15.86 5.20
N GLY A 536 19.85 -15.64 6.16
CA GLY A 536 20.61 -16.72 6.78
C GLY A 536 21.44 -17.53 5.82
N ASP A 537 21.39 -18.85 5.98
CA ASP A 537 22.15 -19.81 5.18
C ASP A 537 21.38 -20.30 3.92
N GLN A 538 20.26 -19.65 3.56
CA GLN A 538 19.40 -20.10 2.46
C GLN A 538 20.13 -20.09 1.11
N GLU A 539 21.00 -19.11 0.87
CA GLU A 539 21.76 -19.03 -0.38
C GLU A 539 22.70 -20.23 -0.53
N ASP A 540 23.44 -20.58 0.53
CA ASP A 540 24.36 -21.72 0.50
C ASP A 540 23.59 -23.05 0.43
N PHE A 541 22.43 -23.12 1.08
CA PHE A 541 21.55 -24.28 0.93
C PHE A 541 21.06 -24.46 -0.51
N VAL A 542 20.66 -23.39 -1.18
CA VAL A 542 20.27 -23.46 -2.62
C VAL A 542 21.45 -23.89 -3.50
N LYS A 543 22.67 -23.45 -3.23
CA LYS A 543 23.89 -23.92 -3.93
C LYS A 543 24.08 -25.45 -3.79
N ASP A 544 23.88 -25.99 -2.60
CA ASP A 544 23.97 -27.44 -2.35
C ASP A 544 22.84 -28.20 -3.08
N LEU A 545 21.63 -27.61 -3.16
CA LEU A 545 20.53 -28.19 -3.96
C LEU A 545 20.89 -28.23 -5.44
N ILE A 546 21.46 -27.13 -5.99
CA ILE A 546 21.95 -27.06 -7.38
C ILE A 546 23.04 -28.11 -7.62
N ALA A 547 23.97 -28.30 -6.67
CA ALA A 547 25.04 -29.28 -6.77
C ALA A 547 24.56 -30.74 -6.85
N THR A 548 23.29 -31.03 -6.51
CA THR A 548 22.69 -32.36 -6.73
C THR A 548 22.50 -32.70 -8.22
N GLY A 549 22.61 -31.72 -9.12
CA GLY A 549 22.37 -31.87 -10.55
C GLY A 549 20.91 -31.99 -10.95
N LYS A 550 19.97 -31.84 -10.02
CA LYS A 550 18.53 -31.83 -10.30
C LYS A 550 18.03 -30.43 -10.61
N PRO A 551 17.00 -30.26 -11.46
CA PRO A 551 16.41 -28.95 -11.71
C PRO A 551 15.87 -28.32 -10.41
N VAL A 552 16.27 -27.10 -10.13
CA VAL A 552 15.82 -26.31 -8.97
C VAL A 552 14.84 -25.22 -9.43
N VAL A 553 13.64 -25.22 -8.88
CA VAL A 553 12.66 -24.15 -8.99
C VAL A 553 12.72 -23.36 -7.68
N LEU A 554 13.23 -22.14 -7.73
CA LEU A 554 13.31 -21.24 -6.57
C LEU A 554 12.02 -20.43 -6.46
N VAL A 555 11.28 -20.58 -5.36
CA VAL A 555 10.10 -19.79 -5.03
C VAL A 555 10.45 -18.87 -3.88
N ILE A 556 10.40 -17.54 -4.12
CA ILE A 556 10.83 -16.53 -3.17
C ILE A 556 9.60 -15.90 -2.53
N PHE A 557 9.46 -16.06 -1.21
CA PHE A 557 8.46 -15.37 -0.39
C PHE A 557 9.10 -14.18 0.31
N GLY A 558 8.33 -13.12 0.52
CA GLY A 558 8.80 -11.94 1.27
C GLY A 558 8.24 -10.62 0.76
N GLY A 559 8.44 -9.58 1.54
CA GLY A 559 7.89 -8.25 1.26
C GLY A 559 8.77 -7.34 0.42
N ARG A 560 9.97 -7.80 0.00
CA ARG A 560 10.93 -7.01 -0.77
C ARG A 560 11.58 -7.81 -1.89
N PRO A 561 12.25 -7.16 -2.89
CA PRO A 561 13.12 -7.87 -3.81
C PRO A 561 14.30 -8.46 -3.04
N GLN A 562 14.57 -9.76 -3.27
CA GLN A 562 15.68 -10.44 -2.62
C GLN A 562 16.73 -10.79 -3.68
N VAL A 563 17.92 -10.21 -3.56
CA VAL A 563 19.04 -10.46 -4.47
C VAL A 563 19.41 -11.94 -4.44
N VAL A 564 19.39 -12.58 -5.60
CA VAL A 564 19.66 -14.02 -5.79
C VAL A 564 20.75 -14.31 -6.81
N GLU A 565 21.60 -13.33 -7.13
CA GLU A 565 22.64 -13.41 -8.14
C GLU A 565 23.51 -14.67 -8.01
N ALA A 566 23.85 -15.04 -6.76
CA ALA A 566 24.75 -16.16 -6.48
C ALA A 566 24.17 -17.54 -6.83
N VAL A 567 22.85 -17.64 -7.01
CA VAL A 567 22.15 -18.90 -7.28
C VAL A 567 21.28 -18.86 -8.55
N ALA A 568 21.02 -17.66 -9.09
CA ALA A 568 20.08 -17.46 -10.19
C ALA A 568 20.44 -18.30 -11.44
N ASP A 569 21.72 -18.36 -11.81
CA ASP A 569 22.16 -19.11 -13.00
C ASP A 569 21.94 -20.61 -12.85
N GLY A 570 22.14 -21.16 -11.65
CA GLY A 570 21.94 -22.57 -11.34
C GLY A 570 20.47 -23.00 -11.19
N CYS A 571 19.55 -22.05 -10.98
CA CYS A 571 18.12 -22.35 -10.90
C CYS A 571 17.50 -22.54 -12.29
N ALA A 572 16.69 -23.60 -12.45
CA ALA A 572 15.94 -23.85 -13.66
C ALA A 572 14.74 -22.92 -13.85
N ALA A 573 14.14 -22.47 -12.75
CA ALA A 573 13.12 -21.43 -12.73
C ALA A 573 13.19 -20.62 -11.44
N ILE A 574 12.71 -19.36 -11.48
CA ILE A 574 12.63 -18.45 -10.34
C ILE A 574 11.26 -17.80 -10.36
N ILE A 575 10.55 -17.86 -9.23
CA ILE A 575 9.24 -17.25 -9.01
C ILE A 575 9.35 -16.30 -7.80
N GLN A 576 8.86 -15.08 -7.94
CA GLN A 576 8.64 -14.16 -6.84
C GLN A 576 7.18 -14.26 -6.41
N ALA A 577 6.92 -14.82 -5.24
CA ALA A 577 5.57 -15.08 -4.73
C ALA A 577 5.06 -13.97 -3.79
N TRP A 578 5.94 -13.11 -3.29
CA TRP A 578 5.63 -12.05 -2.30
C TRP A 578 5.08 -12.60 -0.97
N TYR A 579 4.19 -11.83 -0.31
CA TYR A 579 3.24 -12.30 0.71
C TYR A 579 1.85 -12.38 0.04
N PRO A 580 1.47 -13.55 -0.47
CA PRO A 580 0.36 -13.69 -1.41
C PRO A 580 -1.02 -13.81 -0.76
N GLY A 581 -1.13 -13.61 0.57
CA GLY A 581 -2.40 -13.69 1.29
C GLY A 581 -2.84 -15.14 1.59
N GLU A 582 -4.06 -15.29 2.12
CA GLU A 582 -4.55 -16.58 2.61
C GLU A 582 -4.72 -17.65 1.51
N GLU A 583 -4.94 -17.23 0.25
CA GLU A 583 -5.03 -18.13 -0.91
C GLU A 583 -3.68 -18.34 -1.61
N GLY A 584 -2.59 -17.82 -1.04
CA GLY A 584 -1.26 -17.85 -1.63
C GLY A 584 -0.72 -19.24 -1.89
N GLY A 585 -0.93 -20.18 -0.96
CA GLY A 585 -0.54 -21.58 -1.14
C GLY A 585 -1.21 -22.22 -2.36
N ASN A 586 -2.51 -21.96 -2.54
CA ASN A 586 -3.30 -22.41 -3.69
C ASN A 586 -2.78 -21.77 -5.00
N ALA A 587 -2.55 -20.46 -5.00
CA ALA A 587 -2.08 -19.72 -6.17
C ALA A 587 -0.70 -20.22 -6.64
N VAL A 588 0.27 -20.34 -5.72
CA VAL A 588 1.62 -20.83 -6.06
C VAL A 588 1.57 -22.28 -6.58
N ALA A 589 0.78 -23.18 -5.94
CA ALA A 589 0.65 -24.56 -6.35
C ALA A 589 0.02 -24.67 -7.76
N ASP A 590 -1.00 -23.86 -8.07
CA ASP A 590 -1.66 -23.87 -9.38
C ASP A 590 -0.77 -23.27 -10.49
N ILE A 591 0.06 -22.28 -10.17
CA ILE A 591 1.10 -21.79 -11.10
C ILE A 591 2.15 -22.89 -11.33
N LEU A 592 2.72 -23.48 -10.28
CA LEU A 592 3.72 -24.54 -10.42
C LEU A 592 3.20 -25.72 -11.25
N SER A 593 1.96 -26.12 -11.06
CA SER A 593 1.32 -27.23 -11.80
C SER A 593 0.82 -26.84 -13.20
N GLY A 594 0.82 -25.55 -13.53
CA GLY A 594 0.35 -25.04 -14.82
C GLY A 594 -1.17 -24.99 -14.99
N LYS A 595 -1.94 -25.09 -13.92
CA LYS A 595 -3.38 -24.82 -13.94
C LYS A 595 -3.65 -23.35 -14.18
N VAL A 596 -2.78 -22.48 -13.64
CA VAL A 596 -2.78 -21.04 -13.87
C VAL A 596 -1.50 -20.68 -14.64
N ASN A 597 -1.64 -19.81 -15.64
CA ASN A 597 -0.53 -19.23 -16.37
C ASN A 597 -0.11 -17.93 -15.66
N PRO A 598 1.14 -17.78 -15.19
CA PRO A 598 1.58 -16.59 -14.50
C PRO A 598 1.47 -15.35 -15.40
N SER A 599 1.02 -14.24 -14.83
CA SER A 599 0.84 -12.96 -15.54
C SER A 599 1.29 -11.73 -14.74
N GLY A 600 1.82 -11.94 -13.53
CA GLY A 600 2.34 -10.86 -12.70
C GLY A 600 3.51 -10.13 -13.34
N LYS A 601 3.61 -8.83 -13.10
CA LYS A 601 4.67 -7.94 -13.59
C LYS A 601 5.28 -7.17 -12.43
N LEU A 602 6.60 -7.03 -12.40
CA LEU A 602 7.32 -6.31 -11.34
C LEU A 602 6.88 -4.84 -11.25
N CYS A 603 6.66 -4.36 -10.05
CA CYS A 603 6.35 -2.95 -9.77
C CYS A 603 7.60 -2.11 -9.42
N PHE A 604 8.78 -2.69 -9.56
CA PHE A 604 10.07 -2.00 -9.45
C PHE A 604 11.16 -2.72 -10.22
N SER A 605 12.26 -2.01 -10.46
CA SER A 605 13.49 -2.56 -11.04
C SER A 605 14.14 -3.49 -10.01
N TYR A 606 14.20 -4.78 -10.31
CA TYR A 606 14.73 -5.80 -9.41
C TYR A 606 16.26 -5.71 -9.37
N PRO A 607 16.91 -5.49 -8.22
CA PRO A 607 18.35 -5.28 -8.17
C PRO A 607 19.14 -6.55 -8.52
N ALA A 608 20.20 -6.39 -9.33
CA ALA A 608 21.09 -7.48 -9.67
C ALA A 608 22.04 -7.85 -8.52
N THR A 609 22.48 -6.84 -7.78
CA THR A 609 23.41 -6.99 -6.65
C THR A 609 22.93 -6.20 -5.44
N GLU A 610 23.54 -6.46 -4.30
CA GLU A 610 23.28 -5.71 -3.07
C GLU A 610 23.46 -4.20 -3.29
N SER A 611 22.42 -3.41 -2.99
CA SER A 611 22.44 -1.95 -3.12
C SER A 611 21.51 -1.28 -2.11
N LYS A 612 21.96 -0.15 -1.57
CA LYS A 612 21.11 0.70 -0.72
C LYS A 612 20.15 1.58 -1.52
N GLU A 613 20.44 1.76 -2.80
CA GLU A 613 19.65 2.58 -3.72
C GLU A 613 18.81 1.69 -4.62
N LEU A 614 17.58 2.10 -4.89
CA LEU A 614 16.77 1.51 -5.92
C LEU A 614 17.09 2.18 -7.26
N TYR A 615 17.43 1.37 -8.26
CA TYR A 615 17.73 1.85 -9.60
C TYR A 615 16.44 1.97 -10.41
N CYS A 616 15.67 3.05 -10.15
CA CYS A 616 14.39 3.25 -10.82
C CYS A 616 14.54 3.31 -12.35
N TYR A 617 13.67 2.60 -13.06
CA TYR A 617 13.73 2.43 -14.53
C TYR A 617 13.72 3.74 -15.31
N ASN A 618 13.11 4.79 -14.74
CA ASN A 618 12.92 6.09 -15.38
C ASN A 618 14.11 7.06 -15.16
N ASN A 619 15.18 6.61 -14.50
CA ASN A 619 16.45 7.33 -14.41
C ASN A 619 17.46 6.78 -15.43
N ASN A 620 18.56 7.51 -15.68
CA ASN A 620 19.70 6.99 -16.45
C ASN A 620 20.45 5.94 -15.62
N VAL A 621 19.92 4.73 -15.58
CA VAL A 621 20.44 3.64 -14.77
C VAL A 621 21.42 2.79 -15.58
N ASP A 622 22.53 2.43 -14.93
CA ASP A 622 23.40 1.36 -15.41
C ASP A 622 22.62 0.04 -15.46
N LEU A 623 22.44 -0.45 -16.67
CA LEU A 623 21.60 -1.63 -16.95
C LEU A 623 22.13 -2.92 -16.30
N GLU A 624 23.44 -2.99 -16.00
CA GLU A 624 24.06 -4.14 -15.33
C GLU A 624 23.66 -4.27 -13.86
N ARG A 625 23.15 -3.18 -13.27
CA ARG A 625 22.70 -3.17 -11.88
C ARG A 625 21.28 -3.68 -11.66
N VAL A 626 20.55 -3.98 -12.72
CA VAL A 626 19.16 -4.44 -12.69
C VAL A 626 19.04 -5.82 -13.30
N ALA A 627 18.69 -6.82 -12.48
CA ALA A 627 18.49 -8.20 -12.92
C ALA A 627 17.23 -8.35 -13.78
N TYR A 628 16.12 -7.75 -13.32
CA TYR A 628 14.85 -7.76 -14.05
C TYR A 628 14.26 -6.34 -14.05
N PRO A 629 13.86 -5.82 -15.22
CA PRO A 629 13.40 -4.45 -15.34
C PRO A 629 11.99 -4.24 -14.73
N PHE A 630 11.65 -3.00 -14.42
CA PHE A 630 10.29 -2.60 -14.08
C PHE A 630 9.30 -3.08 -15.17
N GLY A 631 8.17 -3.62 -14.74
CA GLY A 631 7.13 -4.18 -15.62
C GLY A 631 7.44 -5.59 -16.12
N PHE A 632 8.58 -6.20 -15.77
CA PHE A 632 8.97 -7.53 -16.23
C PHE A 632 8.18 -8.64 -15.55
N GLY A 633 7.85 -9.67 -16.30
CA GLY A 633 7.29 -10.93 -15.85
C GLY A 633 7.02 -11.85 -17.03
N LEU A 634 7.44 -13.12 -16.90
CA LEU A 634 7.28 -14.15 -17.93
C LEU A 634 5.90 -14.82 -17.83
N SER A 635 5.53 -15.49 -18.91
CA SER A 635 4.33 -16.31 -19.03
C SER A 635 4.66 -17.71 -19.57
N TYR A 636 3.75 -18.67 -19.40
CA TYR A 636 3.85 -19.98 -20.07
C TYR A 636 3.42 -19.95 -21.54
N THR A 637 2.98 -18.78 -22.02
CA THR A 637 2.71 -18.51 -23.43
C THR A 637 3.59 -17.36 -23.92
N THR A 638 3.50 -17.01 -25.19
CA THR A 638 4.25 -15.90 -25.79
C THR A 638 3.30 -14.91 -26.44
N PHE A 639 3.63 -13.64 -26.35
CA PHE A 639 2.85 -12.57 -26.94
C PHE A 639 3.68 -11.81 -28.00
N LYS A 640 3.01 -11.40 -29.07
CA LYS A 640 3.58 -10.57 -30.12
C LYS A 640 2.85 -9.25 -30.18
N TYR A 641 3.61 -8.19 -30.31
CA TYR A 641 3.11 -6.83 -30.48
C TYR A 641 3.33 -6.38 -31.91
N ASP A 642 2.25 -5.89 -32.56
CA ASP A 642 2.23 -5.49 -33.97
C ASP A 642 1.44 -4.21 -34.19
N ASP A 643 1.56 -3.66 -35.41
CA ASP A 643 0.65 -2.66 -36.00
C ASP A 643 0.45 -1.40 -35.15
N ILE A 644 1.54 -0.81 -34.66
CA ILE A 644 1.41 0.44 -33.92
C ILE A 644 0.97 1.59 -34.83
N SER A 645 -0.01 2.34 -34.37
CA SER A 645 -0.42 3.62 -34.94
C SER A 645 -0.45 4.67 -33.84
N VAL A 646 0.32 5.73 -34.01
CA VAL A 646 0.33 6.89 -33.11
C VAL A 646 -0.22 8.08 -33.85
N GLN A 647 -1.15 8.83 -33.28
CA GLN A 647 -1.64 10.08 -33.85
C GLN A 647 -0.45 11.01 -34.11
N PRO A 648 -0.24 11.47 -35.36
CA PRO A 648 1.02 12.12 -35.74
C PRO A 648 1.22 13.50 -35.13
N SER A 649 0.12 14.19 -34.77
CA SER A 649 0.19 15.49 -34.09
C SER A 649 -1.03 15.75 -33.21
N ALA A 650 -0.84 16.53 -32.17
CA ALA A 650 -1.88 17.04 -31.27
C ALA A 650 -1.52 18.49 -30.87
N LYS A 651 -2.44 19.26 -30.31
CA LYS A 651 -2.17 20.58 -29.77
C LYS A 651 -1.78 20.48 -28.29
N THR A 652 -0.84 21.31 -27.87
CA THR A 652 -0.50 21.44 -26.46
C THR A 652 -1.74 21.80 -25.63
N GLY A 653 -2.20 20.84 -24.82
CA GLY A 653 -3.24 21.05 -23.81
C GLY A 653 -4.71 20.94 -24.24
N ASP A 654 -4.99 20.61 -25.51
CA ASP A 654 -6.38 20.58 -25.98
C ASP A 654 -6.81 19.24 -26.58
N ASP A 655 -5.91 18.50 -27.22
CA ASP A 655 -6.24 17.25 -27.92
C ASP A 655 -5.65 16.03 -27.23
N SER A 656 -6.45 15.00 -26.95
CA SER A 656 -5.93 13.69 -26.53
C SER A 656 -5.16 13.02 -27.66
N ILE A 657 -4.16 12.21 -27.30
CA ILE A 657 -3.31 11.48 -28.24
C ILE A 657 -3.73 10.02 -28.25
N LEU A 658 -4.11 9.52 -29.42
CA LEU A 658 -4.48 8.11 -29.59
C LEU A 658 -3.27 7.28 -30.02
N ILE A 659 -3.00 6.24 -29.24
CA ILE A 659 -1.99 5.22 -29.56
C ILE A 659 -2.72 3.87 -29.67
N ARG A 660 -2.59 3.20 -30.80
CA ARG A 660 -3.19 1.90 -31.06
C ARG A 660 -2.14 0.88 -31.40
N CYS A 661 -2.30 -0.34 -30.92
CA CYS A 661 -1.48 -1.49 -31.34
C CYS A 661 -2.29 -2.78 -31.28
N ARG A 662 -1.70 -3.87 -31.83
CA ARG A 662 -2.28 -5.21 -31.75
C ARG A 662 -1.39 -6.09 -30.89
N VAL A 663 -2.03 -6.90 -30.03
CA VAL A 663 -1.37 -7.92 -29.21
C VAL A 663 -1.94 -9.28 -29.60
N THR A 664 -1.06 -10.25 -29.88
CA THR A 664 -1.41 -11.61 -30.31
C THR A 664 -0.77 -12.63 -29.38
N ASN A 665 -1.53 -13.58 -28.88
CA ASN A 665 -1.00 -14.76 -28.22
C ASN A 665 -0.46 -15.74 -29.27
N THR A 666 0.86 -15.87 -29.37
CA THR A 666 1.54 -16.73 -30.34
C THR A 666 1.90 -18.11 -29.78
N GLY A 667 1.66 -18.34 -28.48
CA GLY A 667 1.93 -19.62 -27.85
C GLY A 667 0.72 -20.55 -27.81
N GLY A 668 0.87 -21.65 -27.10
CA GLY A 668 -0.12 -22.74 -27.07
C GLY A 668 -1.07 -22.74 -25.87
N ARG A 669 -1.04 -21.71 -25.03
CA ARG A 669 -1.88 -21.60 -23.81
C ARG A 669 -2.59 -20.27 -23.77
N LYS A 670 -3.81 -20.27 -23.20
CA LYS A 670 -4.48 -19.02 -22.79
C LYS A 670 -3.58 -18.26 -21.82
N GLY A 671 -3.50 -16.93 -21.95
CA GLY A 671 -2.72 -16.11 -21.05
C GLY A 671 -3.19 -14.66 -21.02
N ASP A 672 -2.83 -14.01 -19.91
CA ASP A 672 -3.01 -12.58 -19.72
C ASP A 672 -1.70 -11.86 -19.98
N GLU A 673 -1.76 -10.76 -20.70
CA GLU A 673 -0.63 -9.85 -20.91
C GLU A 673 -0.98 -8.48 -20.34
N VAL A 674 -0.01 -7.84 -19.70
CA VAL A 674 -0.08 -6.45 -19.27
C VAL A 674 0.61 -5.60 -20.33
N VAL A 675 -0.19 -4.96 -21.16
CA VAL A 675 0.30 -4.04 -22.20
C VAL A 675 0.68 -2.72 -21.55
N GLN A 676 1.93 -2.28 -21.75
CA GLN A 676 2.50 -1.12 -21.08
C GLN A 676 2.85 -0.03 -22.09
N LEU A 677 2.43 1.21 -21.83
CA LEU A 677 2.72 2.39 -22.63
C LEU A 677 3.73 3.28 -21.89
N TYR A 678 4.84 3.52 -22.53
CA TYR A 678 5.89 4.42 -22.05
C TYR A 678 6.06 5.61 -22.98
N VAL A 679 6.47 6.74 -22.42
CA VAL A 679 6.76 7.96 -23.19
C VAL A 679 8.18 8.41 -22.93
N SER A 680 8.90 8.72 -24.00
CA SER A 680 10.20 9.39 -23.96
C SER A 680 10.06 10.75 -24.65
N PRO A 681 10.58 11.82 -24.07
CA PRO A 681 10.60 13.14 -24.71
C PRO A 681 11.61 13.17 -25.85
N ALA A 682 11.43 14.09 -26.78
CA ALA A 682 12.48 14.45 -27.74
C ALA A 682 13.68 15.09 -27.01
N SER A 683 14.84 15.03 -27.66
CA SER A 683 16.07 15.60 -27.09
C SER A 683 15.90 17.06 -26.71
N GLY A 684 16.34 17.42 -25.50
CA GLY A 684 16.33 18.81 -24.98
C GLY A 684 15.19 19.14 -24.04
N GLN A 685 14.20 18.27 -23.86
CA GLN A 685 13.18 18.48 -22.84
C GLN A 685 13.65 17.97 -21.46
N PRO A 686 13.30 18.64 -20.36
CA PRO A 686 13.73 18.28 -19.00
C PRO A 686 12.91 17.13 -18.39
N LEU A 687 12.36 16.26 -19.23
CA LEU A 687 11.64 15.06 -18.81
C LEU A 687 12.61 13.91 -18.59
N LYS A 688 12.18 12.92 -17.80
CA LYS A 688 12.93 11.69 -17.60
C LYS A 688 13.05 10.90 -18.92
N PRO A 689 14.10 10.10 -19.09
CA PRO A 689 14.36 9.37 -20.35
C PRO A 689 13.19 8.53 -20.83
N ILE A 690 12.44 7.94 -19.89
CA ILE A 690 11.26 7.12 -20.14
C ILE A 690 10.33 7.16 -18.94
N GLN A 691 9.02 7.20 -19.16
CA GLN A 691 8.00 7.24 -18.11
C GLN A 691 6.81 6.38 -18.49
N LEU A 692 6.30 5.58 -17.55
CA LEU A 692 5.02 4.89 -17.68
C LEU A 692 3.88 5.92 -17.77
N LYS A 693 3.02 5.80 -18.77
CA LYS A 693 1.87 6.69 -18.99
C LYS A 693 0.56 5.95 -19.26
N GLY A 694 0.62 4.62 -19.33
CA GLY A 694 -0.58 3.79 -19.47
C GLY A 694 -0.26 2.32 -19.34
N PHE A 695 -1.22 1.53 -18.93
CA PHE A 695 -1.17 0.08 -18.95
C PHE A 695 -2.58 -0.51 -18.91
N GLY A 696 -2.68 -1.78 -19.30
CA GLY A 696 -3.91 -2.55 -19.14
C GLY A 696 -3.72 -4.03 -19.43
N ARG A 697 -4.58 -4.85 -18.85
CA ARG A 697 -4.56 -6.31 -18.99
C ARG A 697 -5.41 -6.76 -20.17
N VAL A 698 -4.90 -7.75 -20.91
CA VAL A 698 -5.59 -8.35 -22.06
C VAL A 698 -5.50 -9.87 -21.96
N THR A 699 -6.65 -10.53 -21.87
CA THR A 699 -6.74 -12.00 -21.91
C THR A 699 -6.86 -12.48 -23.35
N LEU A 700 -6.01 -13.44 -23.76
CA LEU A 700 -5.95 -13.96 -25.12
C LEU A 700 -5.88 -15.49 -25.13
N GLU A 701 -6.76 -16.12 -25.92
CA GLU A 701 -6.65 -17.54 -26.25
C GLU A 701 -5.50 -17.79 -27.22
N PRO A 702 -4.98 -19.03 -27.34
CA PRO A 702 -3.96 -19.37 -28.33
C PRO A 702 -4.34 -18.91 -29.75
N GLY A 703 -3.46 -18.15 -30.40
CA GLY A 703 -3.67 -17.58 -31.73
C GLY A 703 -4.62 -16.37 -31.78
N GLN A 704 -5.21 -15.96 -30.67
CA GLN A 704 -6.08 -14.79 -30.62
C GLN A 704 -5.28 -13.49 -30.66
N SER A 705 -5.83 -12.51 -31.39
CA SER A 705 -5.34 -11.13 -31.44
C SER A 705 -6.41 -10.17 -30.98
N LYS A 706 -6.01 -9.10 -30.29
CA LYS A 706 -6.86 -7.96 -29.95
C LYS A 706 -6.16 -6.65 -30.29
N GLU A 707 -6.94 -5.68 -30.73
CA GLU A 707 -6.46 -4.30 -30.77
C GLU A 707 -6.65 -3.66 -29.40
N VAL A 708 -5.68 -2.84 -29.01
CA VAL A 708 -5.76 -2.01 -27.80
C VAL A 708 -5.46 -0.57 -28.14
N ASP A 709 -6.25 0.32 -27.54
CA ASP A 709 -6.07 1.77 -27.65
C ASP A 709 -5.64 2.34 -26.29
N PHE A 710 -4.68 3.25 -26.32
CA PHE A 710 -4.40 4.18 -25.23
C PHE A 710 -4.80 5.58 -25.67
N VAL A 711 -5.55 6.27 -24.82
CA VAL A 711 -5.90 7.68 -25.00
C VAL A 711 -5.17 8.50 -23.94
N VAL A 712 -4.14 9.23 -24.36
CA VAL A 712 -3.25 9.99 -23.48
C VAL A 712 -3.60 11.47 -23.51
N SER A 713 -3.87 12.07 -22.36
CA SER A 713 -4.00 13.52 -22.26
C SER A 713 -2.62 14.20 -22.26
N PRO A 714 -2.47 15.36 -22.91
CA PRO A 714 -1.25 16.16 -22.81
C PRO A 714 -0.84 16.52 -21.38
N ASP A 715 -1.78 16.62 -20.44
CA ASP A 715 -1.51 16.85 -19.01
C ASP A 715 -0.59 15.79 -18.41
N GLN A 716 -0.64 14.55 -18.91
CA GLN A 716 0.23 13.46 -18.48
C GLN A 716 1.68 13.63 -18.94
N LEU A 717 1.91 14.47 -19.95
CA LEU A 717 3.22 14.80 -20.50
C LEU A 717 3.82 16.06 -19.87
N ALA A 718 3.08 16.72 -18.97
CA ALA A 718 3.54 17.89 -18.26
C ALA A 718 4.69 17.54 -17.32
N TRP A 719 5.65 18.46 -17.21
CA TRP A 719 6.75 18.42 -16.25
C TRP A 719 6.71 19.64 -15.32
N TRP A 720 7.25 19.48 -14.11
CA TRP A 720 7.24 20.55 -13.10
C TRP A 720 8.35 21.54 -13.34
N SER A 721 8.00 22.82 -13.38
CA SER A 721 8.91 23.97 -13.44
C SER A 721 8.56 24.99 -12.35
N GLU A 722 9.40 26.00 -12.16
CA GLU A 722 9.10 27.11 -11.24
C GLU A 722 7.82 27.89 -11.63
N ALA A 723 7.41 27.83 -12.88
CA ALA A 723 6.17 28.45 -13.38
C ALA A 723 4.92 27.56 -13.17
N GLY A 724 5.08 26.31 -12.76
CA GLY A 724 4.03 25.30 -12.64
C GLY A 724 4.19 24.14 -13.63
N TRP A 725 3.11 23.38 -13.87
CA TRP A 725 3.09 22.26 -14.80
C TRP A 725 3.16 22.74 -16.24
N THR A 726 4.26 22.43 -16.90
CA THR A 726 4.53 22.87 -18.27
C THR A 726 4.34 21.70 -19.25
N ILE A 727 3.46 21.89 -20.22
CA ILE A 727 3.30 21.01 -21.37
C ILE A 727 4.05 21.64 -22.52
N SER A 728 5.20 21.05 -22.91
CA SER A 728 6.05 21.62 -23.96
C SER A 728 5.64 21.13 -25.34
N ALA A 729 5.69 22.03 -26.32
CA ALA A 729 5.63 21.67 -27.73
C ALA A 729 6.88 20.86 -28.14
N GLY A 730 6.72 19.97 -29.12
CA GLY A 730 7.81 19.13 -29.61
C GLY A 730 7.41 17.68 -29.79
N ASP A 731 8.38 16.86 -30.14
CA ASP A 731 8.15 15.45 -30.42
C ASP A 731 8.18 14.61 -29.14
N TYR A 732 7.22 13.71 -29.02
CA TYR A 732 7.14 12.71 -27.97
C TYR A 732 7.14 11.32 -28.60
N LYS A 733 8.03 10.46 -28.14
CA LYS A 733 8.10 9.09 -28.60
C LYS A 733 7.31 8.20 -27.65
N PHE A 734 6.27 7.56 -28.19
CA PHE A 734 5.43 6.58 -27.52
C PHE A 734 5.96 5.17 -27.80
N CYS A 735 6.17 4.39 -26.75
CA CYS A 735 6.71 3.04 -26.83
C CYS A 735 5.73 2.08 -26.15
N VAL A 736 5.40 0.96 -26.82
CA VAL A 736 4.49 -0.05 -26.26
C VAL A 736 5.21 -1.39 -26.21
N GLY A 737 5.04 -2.10 -25.10
CA GLY A 737 5.63 -3.41 -24.90
C GLY A 737 5.26 -4.09 -23.60
N SER A 738 6.05 -5.06 -23.19
CA SER A 738 5.82 -5.95 -22.06
C SER A 738 6.54 -5.53 -20.76
N SER A 739 7.48 -4.59 -20.87
CA SER A 739 8.24 -4.05 -19.74
C SER A 739 8.95 -2.75 -20.13
N SER A 740 9.55 -2.05 -19.17
CA SER A 740 10.33 -0.81 -19.43
C SER A 740 11.54 -1.02 -20.38
N ARG A 741 11.95 -2.25 -20.62
CA ARG A 741 13.07 -2.59 -21.52
C ARG A 741 12.67 -3.39 -22.76
N ASP A 742 11.53 -4.05 -22.76
CA ASP A 742 10.98 -4.75 -23.92
C ASP A 742 9.87 -3.93 -24.55
N LEU A 743 10.26 -3.04 -25.47
CA LEU A 743 9.41 -2.03 -26.13
C LEU A 743 9.53 -2.14 -27.65
N PRO A 744 8.99 -3.24 -28.24
CA PRO A 744 9.14 -3.53 -29.66
C PRO A 744 8.43 -2.51 -30.56
N LEU A 745 7.44 -1.80 -30.06
CA LEU A 745 6.65 -0.86 -30.85
C LEU A 745 6.97 0.59 -30.46
N GLN A 746 7.14 1.45 -31.46
CA GLN A 746 7.48 2.86 -31.24
C GLN A 746 6.78 3.74 -32.29
N GLY A 747 6.33 4.92 -31.87
CA GLY A 747 5.77 5.93 -32.75
C GLY A 747 5.95 7.34 -32.17
N ILE A 748 5.82 8.35 -33.00
CA ILE A 748 6.04 9.75 -32.61
C ILE A 748 4.74 10.54 -32.78
N CYS A 749 4.43 11.38 -31.79
CA CYS A 749 3.44 12.44 -31.88
C CYS A 749 4.11 13.79 -31.64
N THR A 750 3.89 14.76 -32.53
CA THR A 750 4.38 16.11 -32.34
C THR A 750 3.32 16.96 -31.67
N LEU A 751 3.59 17.45 -30.45
CA LEU A 751 2.76 18.48 -29.84
C LEU A 751 3.06 19.85 -30.47
N THR A 752 2.02 20.43 -31.07
CA THR A 752 2.09 21.69 -31.81
C THR A 752 1.54 22.86 -30.99
N GLY A 753 2.04 24.07 -31.27
CA GLY A 753 1.62 25.28 -30.58
C GLY A 753 2.71 25.86 -29.68
N LYS A 754 2.29 26.63 -28.68
CA LYS A 754 3.18 27.17 -27.64
C LYS A 754 3.13 26.28 -26.41
N ASP A 755 4.18 26.30 -25.63
CA ASP A 755 4.18 25.70 -24.32
C ASP A 755 2.99 26.22 -23.50
N LYS A 756 2.31 25.31 -22.81
CA LYS A 756 1.17 25.61 -21.94
C LYS A 756 1.56 25.38 -20.50
N VAL A 757 1.35 26.38 -19.66
CA VAL A 757 1.61 26.30 -18.21
C VAL A 757 0.28 26.25 -17.48
N LYS A 758 0.17 25.30 -16.54
CA LYS A 758 -1.00 25.10 -15.68
C LYS A 758 -0.56 25.10 -14.22
N ALA A 759 -1.40 25.63 -13.34
CA ALA A 759 -1.16 25.53 -11.89
C ALA A 759 -1.31 24.09 -11.39
N LEU A 760 -2.32 23.38 -11.89
CA LEU A 760 -2.63 21.99 -11.55
C LEU A 760 -2.90 21.20 -12.83
N ARG A 761 -2.66 19.89 -12.79
CA ARG A 761 -3.08 18.97 -13.84
C ARG A 761 -4.56 18.61 -13.67
N ASP A 762 -5.27 18.39 -14.77
CA ASP A 762 -6.66 17.94 -14.74
C ASP A 762 -6.77 16.43 -15.00
N GLU A 763 -5.85 15.88 -15.82
CA GLU A 763 -5.83 14.46 -16.16
C GLU A 763 -4.51 13.80 -15.77
N TYR A 764 -4.63 12.62 -15.14
CA TYR A 764 -3.51 11.86 -14.59
C TYR A 764 -3.28 10.54 -15.31
N PHE A 765 -4.32 9.92 -15.85
CA PHE A 765 -4.32 8.56 -16.36
C PHE A 765 -4.76 8.47 -17.80
N SER A 766 -4.14 7.55 -18.53
CA SER A 766 -4.60 7.17 -19.86
C SER A 766 -5.84 6.29 -19.75
N GLU A 767 -6.77 6.44 -20.70
CA GLU A 767 -7.80 5.45 -20.92
C GLU A 767 -7.20 4.27 -21.70
N PHE A 768 -7.50 3.04 -21.28
CA PHE A 768 -7.12 1.80 -21.95
C PHE A 768 -8.37 1.07 -22.44
N ILE A 769 -8.42 0.81 -23.75
CA ILE A 769 -9.60 0.23 -24.42
C ILE A 769 -9.17 -1.02 -25.17
N VAL A 770 -9.83 -2.14 -24.92
CA VAL A 770 -9.66 -3.41 -25.65
C VAL A 770 -10.79 -3.55 -26.67
N LYS A 771 -10.44 -3.86 -27.95
CA LYS A 771 -11.38 -4.03 -29.07
C LYS A 771 -11.45 -5.45 -29.57
#